data_43ab1694638e1c0cfcabeac2ca3d9422
#
_entry.id   43ab1694638e1c0cfcabeac2ca3d9422
#
_cell.length_a   1.000
_cell.length_b   1.000
_cell.length_c   1.000
_cell.angle_alpha   90.00
_cell.angle_beta   90.00
_cell.angle_gamma   90.00
#
_symmetry.space_group_name_H-M   'P 1'
#
loop_
_entity.id
_entity.type
_entity.pdbx_description
1 polymer ?
#
loop_
_entity_poly.entity_id
_entity_poly.type
_entity_poly.pdbx_seq_one_letter_code
_entity_poly.pdbx_strand_id
1 'polypeptide(L)'
;MNLDKIEIWVHDHILKNAAIRHFMYGLYQRALYAISPKIDFEGNVKVITPKDGYEYLFGYYDKCPWDESGRYMLALRVKSAIAKADSTAKAEIVRIDLQADNRIEVLATTHTWNVQQGCMAQWLDCSTILYNDLRDNKYCSVILNLESKEERILNMPVYTLSADQKTALSLDFSRLHRLRPGYGYANLQEETDKEKCPNKTCIWKIDIARNTVTPLLTYADFAAFEPRLEMEDAEHKVNHLMLSPDGTRFMVLHRWFKNKVKYTRLVTCNIDGTDMYNLSDDDFVSHCCWKNDHEILSYLNKHDGGKGYYLMKDKTKEYMRMWPELAMDGHPTYSPDGELVVTDTYPNRRRIQSVYTMKGDRVKCVAKVFSPFKYGGDVRCDLHPRWSKDGNQICFDASFGTKRSVCVVDVAKKQATQRLCDENGNLPKISIIIPCYNCADLIGETLQSLEEQTFKHFEVVAVNDGSKDDTLSVLNKWRNKGTLDINIVEQPNGGVSNARNHGIEAANGEYLLFLDSDDIYHEEYVERMVRAVLETKADTVYCRVVRKLDEVRQYNVTDDKAHVHMPKEAMDKLLFEMGKYSFCCYLYKKDILVERGINFDENTKFGEDREFNWKYLCHCNNIVWLDMPLYGYRVNTNSATQKSASWRKTDLLTAVKRIETYLDEQKCSYSDTFNDYMYARAMWAVAKTFVVSGDKELYAHLRKEYDVRTCMKRTSRDNSKIVAITSILYRIHPMLFYSVVGLKKFLL
;
A
#
# COMPACT_ATOMS: atom_id res chain seq x y z
N MET A 1 -6.76 -11.01 24.62
CA MET A 1 -6.64 -12.42 24.15
C MET A 1 -6.78 -12.40 22.64
N ASN A 2 -5.76 -12.86 21.92
CA ASN A 2 -5.72 -12.75 20.45
C ASN A 2 -6.81 -13.67 19.85
N LEU A 3 -7.77 -13.08 19.12
CA LEU A 3 -8.90 -13.80 18.49
C LEU A 3 -8.44 -14.96 17.62
N ASP A 4 -7.27 -14.85 16.98
CA ASP A 4 -6.70 -15.91 16.13
C ASP A 4 -6.32 -17.15 16.92
N LYS A 5 -5.81 -17.01 18.16
CA LYS A 5 -5.49 -18.16 19.04
C LYS A 5 -6.75 -18.89 19.54
N ILE A 6 -7.84 -18.15 19.78
CA ILE A 6 -9.13 -18.75 20.16
C ILE A 6 -9.71 -19.56 19.00
N GLU A 7 -9.62 -19.02 17.77
CA GLU A 7 -10.11 -19.73 16.58
C GLU A 7 -9.34 -21.00 16.28
N ILE A 8 -8.02 -20.95 16.35
CA ILE A 8 -7.18 -22.15 16.18
C ILE A 8 -7.57 -23.20 17.22
N TRP A 9 -7.72 -22.80 18.48
CA TRP A 9 -8.11 -23.70 19.55
C TRP A 9 -9.52 -24.30 19.35
N VAL A 10 -10.50 -23.48 18.96
CA VAL A 10 -11.89 -23.93 18.66
C VAL A 10 -11.90 -24.87 17.45
N HIS A 11 -11.10 -24.55 16.42
CA HIS A 11 -10.96 -25.40 15.24
C HIS A 11 -10.41 -26.79 15.60
N ASP A 12 -9.38 -26.85 16.42
CA ASP A 12 -8.64 -28.08 16.70
C ASP A 12 -9.32 -28.96 17.77
N HIS A 13 -10.11 -28.37 18.68
CA HIS A 13 -10.65 -29.08 19.85
C HIS A 13 -12.18 -29.27 19.84
N ILE A 14 -12.94 -28.35 19.23
CA ILE A 14 -14.42 -28.38 19.32
C ILE A 14 -15.07 -28.89 18.03
N LEU A 15 -14.47 -28.70 16.86
CA LEU A 15 -15.12 -28.92 15.57
C LEU A 15 -14.53 -30.11 14.78
N LYS A 16 -14.57 -31.31 15.36
CA LYS A 16 -14.11 -32.54 14.68
C LYS A 16 -15.00 -32.96 13.49
N ASN A 17 -16.28 -32.57 13.47
CA ASN A 17 -17.21 -32.87 12.38
C ASN A 17 -17.18 -31.76 11.32
N ALA A 18 -16.84 -32.12 10.07
CA ALA A 18 -16.70 -31.19 8.96
C ALA A 18 -17.99 -30.39 8.64
N ALA A 19 -19.16 -31.02 8.79
CA ALA A 19 -20.45 -30.37 8.52
C ALA A 19 -20.80 -29.34 9.60
N ILE A 20 -20.59 -29.70 10.87
CA ILE A 20 -20.81 -28.80 12.01
C ILE A 20 -19.83 -27.63 11.94
N ARG A 21 -18.58 -27.91 11.62
CA ARG A 21 -17.55 -26.88 11.42
C ARG A 21 -17.95 -25.88 10.33
N HIS A 22 -18.41 -26.36 9.18
CA HIS A 22 -18.82 -25.50 8.06
C HIS A 22 -20.05 -24.64 8.43
N PHE A 23 -21.02 -25.22 9.13
CA PHE A 23 -22.20 -24.51 9.61
C PHE A 23 -21.84 -23.42 10.64
N MET A 24 -21.04 -23.76 11.66
CA MET A 24 -20.62 -22.82 12.70
C MET A 24 -19.74 -21.71 12.13
N TYR A 25 -18.86 -22.04 11.18
CA TYR A 25 -18.05 -21.05 10.47
C TYR A 25 -18.91 -20.09 9.64
N GLY A 26 -19.95 -20.59 8.97
CA GLY A 26 -20.92 -19.79 8.25
C GLY A 26 -21.71 -18.85 9.17
N LEU A 27 -22.10 -19.31 10.36
CA LEU A 27 -22.80 -18.49 11.36
C LEU A 27 -21.89 -17.39 11.91
N TYR A 28 -20.64 -17.73 12.22
CA TYR A 28 -19.61 -16.79 12.67
C TYR A 28 -19.31 -15.70 11.62
N GLN A 29 -19.13 -16.08 10.36
CA GLN A 29 -18.94 -15.12 9.28
C GLN A 29 -20.15 -14.18 9.14
N ARG A 30 -21.37 -14.67 9.27
CA ARG A 30 -22.58 -13.83 9.22
C ARG A 30 -22.67 -12.87 10.39
N ALA A 31 -22.30 -13.31 11.60
CA ALA A 31 -22.25 -12.44 12.77
C ALA A 31 -21.19 -11.34 12.59
N LEU A 32 -19.98 -11.68 12.17
CA LEU A 32 -18.94 -10.69 11.88
C LEU A 32 -19.35 -9.73 10.76
N TYR A 33 -19.99 -10.22 9.72
CA TYR A 33 -20.53 -9.42 8.63
C TYR A 33 -21.55 -8.40 9.15
N ALA A 34 -22.45 -8.80 10.06
CA ALA A 34 -23.47 -7.90 10.60
C ALA A 34 -22.88 -6.73 11.39
N ILE A 35 -21.78 -6.97 12.13
CA ILE A 35 -21.11 -5.95 12.98
C ILE A 35 -19.96 -5.22 12.29
N SER A 36 -19.50 -5.69 11.12
CA SER A 36 -18.40 -5.05 10.40
C SER A 36 -18.87 -3.79 9.70
N PRO A 37 -18.07 -2.71 9.69
CA PRO A 37 -18.36 -1.53 8.87
C PRO A 37 -18.39 -1.94 7.40
N LYS A 38 -19.44 -1.54 6.70
CA LYS A 38 -19.59 -1.77 5.27
C LYS A 38 -18.96 -0.59 4.54
N ILE A 39 -17.66 -0.65 4.35
CA ILE A 39 -16.94 0.31 3.54
C ILE A 39 -17.16 -0.03 2.06
N ASP A 40 -17.42 0.97 1.24
CA ASP A 40 -17.42 0.74 -0.21
C ASP A 40 -16.00 0.47 -0.69
N PHE A 41 -15.06 1.36 -0.36
CA PHE A 41 -13.60 1.17 -0.60
C PHE A 41 -12.75 2.05 0.34
N GLU A 42 -11.48 1.68 0.49
CA GLU A 42 -10.39 2.52 1.01
C GLU A 42 -9.31 2.64 -0.06
N GLY A 43 -8.66 3.78 -0.15
CA GLY A 43 -7.67 4.12 -1.18
C GLY A 43 -8.25 5.03 -2.27
N ASN A 44 -7.39 5.49 -3.19
CA ASN A 44 -7.80 6.36 -4.30
C ASN A 44 -8.42 5.55 -5.45
N VAL A 45 -9.55 4.90 -5.16
CA VAL A 45 -10.24 4.02 -6.10
C VAL A 45 -11.26 4.83 -6.91
N LYS A 46 -11.11 4.81 -8.23
CA LYS A 46 -12.06 5.39 -9.20
C LYS A 46 -12.93 4.28 -9.78
N VAL A 47 -14.24 4.36 -9.65
CA VAL A 47 -15.18 3.47 -10.32
C VAL A 47 -15.44 4.05 -11.72
N ILE A 48 -15.02 3.31 -12.76
CA ILE A 48 -15.09 3.79 -14.15
C ILE A 48 -16.32 3.28 -14.92
N THR A 49 -17.21 2.55 -14.27
CA THR A 49 -18.43 2.01 -14.87
C THR A 49 -19.67 2.67 -14.28
N PRO A 50 -20.72 2.94 -15.09
CA PRO A 50 -21.90 3.64 -14.64
C PRO A 50 -22.80 2.78 -13.74
N LYS A 51 -23.68 3.44 -12.98
CA LYS A 51 -24.76 2.80 -12.20
C LYS A 51 -26.04 2.75 -13.03
N ASP A 52 -26.02 2.01 -14.13
CA ASP A 52 -27.11 1.93 -15.13
C ASP A 52 -27.97 0.67 -15.02
N GLY A 53 -27.80 -0.07 -13.93
CA GLY A 53 -28.55 -1.30 -13.69
C GLY A 53 -27.84 -2.58 -14.16
N TYR A 54 -26.78 -2.47 -14.97
CA TYR A 54 -25.94 -3.60 -15.39
C TYR A 54 -24.82 -3.86 -14.38
N GLU A 55 -24.14 -4.99 -14.56
CA GLU A 55 -22.91 -5.35 -13.89
C GLU A 55 -21.77 -5.40 -14.91
N TYR A 56 -20.58 -4.95 -14.49
CA TYR A 56 -19.41 -4.83 -15.34
C TYR A 56 -18.26 -5.65 -14.77
N LEU A 57 -17.54 -6.37 -15.63
CA LEU A 57 -16.35 -7.14 -15.30
C LEU A 57 -15.45 -7.17 -16.53
N PHE A 58 -14.16 -7.38 -16.33
CA PHE A 58 -13.27 -7.62 -17.46
C PHE A 58 -12.97 -9.10 -17.60
N GLY A 59 -12.51 -9.73 -16.55
CA GLY A 59 -12.14 -11.15 -16.57
C GLY A 59 -10.82 -11.44 -15.87
N TYR A 60 -9.91 -12.16 -16.53
CA TYR A 60 -8.75 -12.72 -15.86
C TYR A 60 -7.60 -11.72 -15.72
N TYR A 61 -6.72 -11.97 -14.74
CA TYR A 61 -5.64 -11.04 -14.36
C TYR A 61 -4.45 -11.00 -15.32
N ASP A 62 -4.33 -11.94 -16.24
CA ASP A 62 -3.23 -12.08 -17.20
C ASP A 62 -3.39 -11.23 -18.47
N LYS A 63 -4.47 -10.45 -18.59
CA LYS A 63 -4.78 -9.65 -19.77
C LYS A 63 -4.94 -8.18 -19.41
N CYS A 64 -4.45 -7.29 -20.29
CA CYS A 64 -4.59 -5.85 -20.13
C CYS A 64 -5.89 -5.37 -20.79
N PRO A 65 -6.80 -4.67 -20.07
CA PRO A 65 -8.00 -4.13 -20.65
C PRO A 65 -7.78 -2.86 -21.47
N TRP A 66 -6.69 -2.13 -21.28
CA TRP A 66 -6.41 -0.89 -22.01
C TRP A 66 -5.92 -1.14 -23.43
N ASP A 67 -6.33 -0.26 -24.34
CA ASP A 67 -5.74 -0.13 -25.65
C ASP A 67 -4.32 0.46 -25.60
N GLU A 68 -3.64 0.58 -26.75
CA GLU A 68 -2.29 1.14 -26.83
C GLU A 68 -2.22 2.62 -26.42
N SER A 69 -3.31 3.38 -26.65
CA SER A 69 -3.36 4.80 -26.31
C SER A 69 -3.57 5.08 -24.82
N GLY A 70 -3.99 4.07 -24.04
CA GLY A 70 -4.44 4.22 -22.65
C GLY A 70 -5.76 4.96 -22.50
N ARG A 71 -6.43 5.33 -23.60
CA ARG A 71 -7.72 6.04 -23.58
C ARG A 71 -8.90 5.10 -23.39
N TYR A 72 -8.86 3.94 -24.02
CA TYR A 72 -9.98 3.02 -24.07
C TYR A 72 -9.71 1.77 -23.23
N MET A 73 -10.75 1.30 -22.54
CA MET A 73 -10.72 0.02 -21.82
C MET A 73 -11.83 -0.89 -22.31
N LEU A 74 -11.54 -2.19 -22.43
CA LEU A 74 -12.54 -3.23 -22.63
C LEU A 74 -13.16 -3.66 -21.30
N ALA A 75 -14.44 -3.98 -21.35
CA ALA A 75 -15.16 -4.67 -20.27
C ALA A 75 -16.29 -5.53 -20.84
N LEU A 76 -16.81 -6.44 -20.02
CA LEU A 76 -18.07 -7.12 -20.28
C LEU A 76 -19.18 -6.45 -19.48
N ARG A 77 -20.31 -6.22 -20.12
CA ARG A 77 -21.55 -5.74 -19.52
C ARG A 77 -22.59 -6.83 -19.51
N VAL A 78 -23.11 -7.17 -18.33
CA VAL A 78 -24.09 -8.25 -18.14
C VAL A 78 -25.25 -7.78 -17.27
N LYS A 79 -26.43 -8.38 -17.43
CA LYS A 79 -27.60 -8.06 -16.58
C LYS A 79 -27.37 -8.51 -15.12
N SER A 80 -26.74 -9.64 -14.93
CA SER A 80 -26.42 -10.19 -13.60
C SER A 80 -25.22 -11.12 -13.66
N ALA A 81 -24.23 -10.86 -12.83
CA ALA A 81 -23.07 -11.72 -12.64
C ALA A 81 -23.25 -12.79 -11.54
N ILE A 82 -24.41 -12.80 -10.87
CA ILE A 82 -24.75 -13.82 -9.86
C ILE A 82 -25.72 -14.88 -10.39
N ALA A 83 -26.30 -14.70 -11.56
CA ALA A 83 -27.04 -15.75 -12.22
C ALA A 83 -26.09 -16.92 -12.53
N LYS A 84 -26.51 -18.16 -12.29
CA LYS A 84 -25.75 -19.34 -12.74
C LYS A 84 -25.47 -19.15 -14.23
N ALA A 85 -24.26 -19.50 -14.66
CA ALA A 85 -23.91 -19.49 -16.06
C ALA A 85 -24.94 -20.33 -16.82
N ASP A 86 -25.83 -19.64 -17.50
CA ASP A 86 -26.85 -20.22 -18.37
C ASP A 86 -26.23 -20.33 -19.75
N SER A 87 -26.37 -21.48 -20.38
CA SER A 87 -25.89 -21.74 -21.74
C SER A 87 -26.43 -20.75 -22.79
N THR A 88 -27.48 -19.99 -22.44
CA THR A 88 -28.13 -18.99 -23.31
C THR A 88 -27.80 -17.55 -22.93
N ALA A 89 -27.14 -17.29 -21.80
CA ALA A 89 -26.85 -15.96 -21.30
C ALA A 89 -25.81 -15.27 -22.19
N LYS A 90 -26.15 -14.04 -22.65
CA LYS A 90 -25.29 -13.20 -23.47
C LYS A 90 -24.59 -12.17 -22.63
N ALA A 91 -23.37 -11.82 -23.00
CA ALA A 91 -22.65 -10.66 -22.50
C ALA A 91 -22.36 -9.69 -23.63
N GLU A 92 -22.40 -8.39 -23.36
CA GLU A 92 -21.97 -7.35 -24.27
C GLU A 92 -20.52 -7.00 -24.00
N ILE A 93 -19.71 -6.98 -25.05
CA ILE A 93 -18.33 -6.47 -25.00
C ILE A 93 -18.43 -4.97 -25.19
N VAL A 94 -17.96 -4.21 -24.24
CA VAL A 94 -18.04 -2.74 -24.28
C VAL A 94 -16.66 -2.10 -24.24
N ARG A 95 -16.58 -0.91 -24.83
CA ARG A 95 -15.47 0.01 -24.74
C ARG A 95 -15.84 1.16 -23.80
N ILE A 96 -14.95 1.49 -22.88
CA ILE A 96 -15.06 2.60 -21.95
C ILE A 96 -14.08 3.68 -22.41
N ASP A 97 -14.57 4.88 -22.72
CA ASP A 97 -13.75 6.04 -23.09
C ASP A 97 -13.40 6.85 -21.83
N LEU A 98 -12.19 6.66 -21.32
CA LEU A 98 -11.71 7.30 -20.06
C LEU A 98 -11.57 8.82 -20.18
N GLN A 99 -11.48 9.37 -21.42
CA GLN A 99 -11.37 10.82 -21.66
C GLN A 99 -12.72 11.48 -21.94
N ALA A 100 -13.81 10.70 -22.09
CA ALA A 100 -15.15 11.19 -22.34
C ALA A 100 -16.12 10.79 -21.21
N ASP A 101 -15.76 11.10 -19.97
CA ASP A 101 -16.55 10.81 -18.75
C ASP A 101 -16.96 9.33 -18.65
N ASN A 102 -16.05 8.45 -18.98
CA ASN A 102 -16.24 6.99 -18.98
C ASN A 102 -17.42 6.52 -19.86
N ARG A 103 -17.65 7.18 -20.98
CA ARG A 103 -18.74 6.83 -21.91
C ARG A 103 -18.60 5.38 -22.38
N ILE A 104 -19.71 4.64 -22.29
CA ILE A 104 -19.79 3.24 -22.68
C ILE A 104 -20.27 3.13 -24.14
N GLU A 105 -19.58 2.31 -24.92
CA GLU A 105 -19.96 1.92 -26.27
C GLU A 105 -20.01 0.39 -26.39
N VAL A 106 -21.08 -0.17 -26.89
CA VAL A 106 -21.21 -1.61 -27.16
C VAL A 106 -20.53 -1.92 -28.49
N LEU A 107 -19.53 -2.81 -28.45
CA LEU A 107 -18.75 -3.21 -29.61
C LEU A 107 -19.29 -4.48 -30.26
N ALA A 108 -19.61 -5.49 -29.44
CA ALA A 108 -20.05 -6.81 -29.86
C ALA A 108 -20.88 -7.49 -28.76
N THR A 109 -21.45 -8.65 -29.09
CA THR A 109 -22.12 -9.54 -28.13
C THR A 109 -21.48 -10.91 -28.23
N THR A 110 -21.23 -11.55 -27.08
CA THR A 110 -20.74 -12.93 -27.02
C THR A 110 -21.71 -13.83 -26.25
N HIS A 111 -21.75 -15.12 -26.66
CA HIS A 111 -22.47 -16.18 -25.96
C HIS A 111 -21.58 -16.97 -24.99
N THR A 112 -20.26 -16.85 -25.10
CA THR A 112 -19.28 -17.55 -24.27
C THR A 112 -18.63 -16.60 -23.30
N TRP A 113 -19.02 -16.68 -22.05
CA TRP A 113 -18.41 -15.90 -20.97
C TRP A 113 -18.60 -16.59 -19.62
N ASN A 114 -17.78 -16.19 -18.67
CA ASN A 114 -17.94 -16.58 -17.28
C ASN A 114 -17.49 -15.45 -16.34
N VAL A 115 -17.84 -15.56 -15.07
CA VAL A 115 -17.64 -14.49 -14.08
C VAL A 115 -16.20 -14.30 -13.63
N GLN A 116 -15.30 -15.25 -13.90
CA GLN A 116 -13.91 -15.22 -13.47
C GLN A 116 -12.95 -14.82 -14.60
N GLN A 117 -13.21 -15.27 -15.81
CA GLN A 117 -12.29 -15.11 -16.94
C GLN A 117 -12.89 -14.27 -18.09
N GLY A 118 -14.15 -13.85 -17.96
CA GLY A 118 -14.84 -13.15 -19.03
C GLY A 118 -15.01 -14.01 -20.29
N CYS A 119 -14.86 -13.40 -21.45
CA CYS A 119 -14.82 -14.06 -22.76
C CYS A 119 -13.42 -14.02 -23.41
N MET A 120 -12.37 -13.87 -22.62
CA MET A 120 -10.97 -13.72 -23.07
C MET A 120 -10.77 -12.52 -24.00
N ALA A 121 -11.58 -11.45 -23.84
CA ALA A 121 -11.47 -10.25 -24.65
C ALA A 121 -10.12 -9.55 -24.43
N GLN A 122 -9.50 -9.10 -25.53
CA GLN A 122 -8.24 -8.36 -25.52
C GLN A 122 -8.06 -7.51 -26.78
N TRP A 123 -7.31 -6.43 -26.65
CA TRP A 123 -6.90 -5.62 -27.80
C TRP A 123 -5.78 -6.33 -28.57
N LEU A 124 -5.87 -6.31 -29.89
CA LEU A 124 -4.77 -6.69 -30.78
C LEU A 124 -4.00 -5.45 -31.26
N ASP A 125 -4.73 -4.36 -31.53
CA ASP A 125 -4.19 -3.04 -31.84
C ASP A 125 -5.20 -1.96 -31.40
N CYS A 126 -5.04 -0.69 -31.80
CA CYS A 126 -5.93 0.41 -31.43
C CYS A 126 -7.36 0.30 -31.98
N SER A 127 -7.59 -0.54 -33.00
CA SER A 127 -8.86 -0.68 -33.72
C SER A 127 -9.37 -2.12 -33.78
N THR A 128 -8.62 -3.09 -33.31
CA THR A 128 -8.95 -4.51 -33.46
C THR A 128 -8.98 -5.21 -32.10
N ILE A 129 -10.04 -5.98 -31.87
CA ILE A 129 -10.20 -6.80 -30.65
C ILE A 129 -10.32 -8.29 -31.01
N LEU A 130 -9.87 -9.13 -30.08
CA LEU A 130 -10.10 -10.57 -30.10
C LEU A 130 -10.96 -10.95 -28.89
N TYR A 131 -11.95 -11.82 -29.10
CA TYR A 131 -12.77 -12.38 -28.03
C TYR A 131 -13.28 -13.78 -28.42
N ASN A 132 -13.63 -14.58 -27.43
CA ASN A 132 -14.24 -15.89 -27.67
C ASN A 132 -15.76 -15.79 -27.83
N ASP A 133 -16.33 -16.66 -28.70
CA ASP A 133 -17.75 -16.76 -28.92
C ASP A 133 -18.16 -18.20 -29.27
N LEU A 134 -19.46 -18.45 -29.36
CA LEU A 134 -20.05 -19.67 -29.87
C LEU A 134 -20.68 -19.37 -31.24
N ARG A 135 -20.17 -20.00 -32.28
CA ARG A 135 -20.69 -19.91 -33.65
C ARG A 135 -20.89 -21.32 -34.20
N ASP A 136 -22.01 -21.57 -34.88
CA ASP A 136 -22.33 -22.86 -35.47
C ASP A 136 -22.14 -24.06 -34.53
N ASN A 137 -22.58 -23.88 -33.27
CA ASN A 137 -22.44 -24.87 -32.19
C ASN A 137 -20.98 -25.30 -31.90
N LYS A 138 -20.01 -24.39 -32.09
CA LYS A 138 -18.60 -24.57 -31.78
C LYS A 138 -18.04 -23.37 -31.07
N TYR A 139 -17.17 -23.60 -30.09
CA TYR A 139 -16.38 -22.50 -29.52
C TYR A 139 -15.33 -22.04 -30.51
N CYS A 140 -15.23 -20.74 -30.70
CA CYS A 140 -14.30 -20.07 -31.60
C CYS A 140 -13.78 -18.79 -30.97
N SER A 141 -12.83 -18.12 -31.61
CA SER A 141 -12.53 -16.71 -31.34
C SER A 141 -12.91 -15.85 -32.54
N VAL A 142 -13.32 -14.64 -32.27
CA VAL A 142 -13.63 -13.64 -33.25
C VAL A 142 -12.58 -12.53 -33.16
N ILE A 143 -11.95 -12.19 -34.28
CA ILE A 143 -11.13 -10.99 -34.44
C ILE A 143 -12.01 -9.97 -35.14
N LEU A 144 -12.35 -8.87 -34.48
CA LEU A 144 -13.24 -7.82 -34.92
C LEU A 144 -12.47 -6.53 -35.13
N ASN A 145 -12.43 -6.02 -36.37
CA ASN A 145 -11.98 -4.65 -36.62
C ASN A 145 -13.12 -3.67 -36.32
N LEU A 146 -12.89 -2.71 -35.43
CA LEU A 146 -13.91 -1.79 -34.94
C LEU A 146 -14.28 -0.68 -35.94
N GLU A 147 -13.41 -0.40 -36.91
CA GLU A 147 -13.63 0.61 -37.93
C GLU A 147 -14.38 0.02 -39.13
N SER A 148 -13.84 -1.04 -39.73
CA SER A 148 -14.47 -1.70 -40.89
C SER A 148 -15.66 -2.59 -40.55
N LYS A 149 -15.79 -2.99 -39.27
CA LYS A 149 -16.75 -3.97 -38.73
C LYS A 149 -16.57 -5.38 -39.33
N GLU A 150 -15.42 -5.66 -39.91
CA GLU A 150 -15.11 -6.98 -40.44
C GLU A 150 -14.78 -7.94 -39.31
N GLU A 151 -15.35 -9.14 -39.36
CA GLU A 151 -15.07 -10.24 -38.46
C GLU A 151 -14.24 -11.31 -39.15
N ARG A 152 -13.22 -11.79 -38.47
CA ARG A 152 -12.46 -13.00 -38.84
C ARG A 152 -12.61 -14.03 -37.75
N ILE A 153 -13.12 -15.21 -38.05
CA ILE A 153 -13.37 -16.29 -37.13
C ILE A 153 -12.17 -17.24 -37.10
N LEU A 154 -11.63 -17.51 -35.90
CA LEU A 154 -10.64 -18.55 -35.66
C LEU A 154 -11.33 -19.87 -35.28
N ASN A 155 -10.77 -21.00 -35.76
CA ASN A 155 -11.35 -22.32 -35.58
C ASN A 155 -11.34 -22.87 -34.15
N MET A 156 -10.74 -22.16 -33.20
CA MET A 156 -10.64 -22.51 -31.77
C MET A 156 -10.77 -21.27 -30.88
N PRO A 157 -11.34 -21.41 -29.67
CA PRO A 157 -11.30 -20.33 -28.66
C PRO A 157 -9.88 -20.13 -28.15
N VAL A 158 -9.43 -18.89 -28.03
CA VAL A 158 -8.10 -18.51 -27.52
C VAL A 158 -8.14 -18.47 -25.98
N TYR A 159 -7.16 -19.09 -25.35
CA TYR A 159 -6.94 -18.93 -23.90
C TYR A 159 -5.83 -17.93 -23.62
N THR A 160 -4.68 -18.04 -24.29
CA THR A 160 -3.55 -17.12 -24.20
C THR A 160 -2.96 -16.87 -25.57
N LEU A 161 -2.41 -15.68 -25.80
CA LEU A 161 -1.84 -15.20 -27.05
C LEU A 161 -0.38 -14.79 -26.85
N SER A 162 0.50 -15.11 -27.78
CA SER A 162 1.89 -14.66 -27.78
C SER A 162 1.99 -13.14 -27.93
N ALA A 163 3.06 -12.54 -27.41
CA ALA A 163 3.27 -11.09 -27.48
C ALA A 163 3.32 -10.57 -28.92
N ASP A 164 3.85 -11.37 -29.86
CA ASP A 164 3.88 -11.05 -31.29
C ASP A 164 2.55 -11.34 -32.03
N GLN A 165 1.54 -11.82 -31.32
CA GLN A 165 0.18 -12.13 -31.77
C GLN A 165 0.10 -13.18 -32.90
N LYS A 166 1.16 -13.97 -33.14
CA LYS A 166 1.18 -14.99 -34.21
C LYS A 166 0.70 -16.35 -33.73
N THR A 167 0.92 -16.66 -32.44
CA THR A 167 0.62 -17.95 -31.85
C THR A 167 -0.31 -17.80 -30.68
N ALA A 168 -1.33 -18.65 -30.61
CA ALA A 168 -2.18 -18.76 -29.41
C ALA A 168 -2.22 -20.21 -28.92
N LEU A 169 -2.58 -20.36 -27.65
CA LEU A 169 -2.92 -21.66 -27.07
C LEU A 169 -4.38 -21.67 -26.64
N SER A 170 -4.97 -22.86 -26.72
CA SER A 170 -6.33 -23.15 -26.30
C SER A 170 -6.37 -24.36 -25.37
N LEU A 171 -7.48 -24.49 -24.62
CA LEU A 171 -7.76 -25.65 -23.79
C LEU A 171 -9.23 -26.09 -23.91
N ASP A 172 -9.59 -27.20 -23.28
CA ASP A 172 -10.98 -27.70 -23.25
C ASP A 172 -11.82 -26.87 -22.26
N PHE A 173 -12.53 -25.86 -22.76
CA PHE A 173 -13.38 -24.96 -21.97
C PHE A 173 -14.61 -25.67 -21.37
N SER A 174 -15.14 -26.72 -22.02
CA SER A 174 -16.28 -27.47 -21.50
C SER A 174 -15.88 -28.30 -20.26
N ARG A 175 -14.73 -29.02 -20.33
CA ARG A 175 -14.20 -29.76 -19.19
C ARG A 175 -13.78 -28.86 -18.06
N LEU A 176 -13.15 -27.71 -18.40
CA LEU A 176 -12.79 -26.71 -17.41
C LEU A 176 -14.04 -26.24 -16.65
N HIS A 177 -15.14 -25.95 -17.35
CA HIS A 177 -16.41 -25.52 -16.74
C HIS A 177 -17.01 -26.61 -15.85
N ARG A 178 -17.14 -27.85 -16.34
CA ARG A 178 -17.72 -28.94 -15.57
C ARG A 178 -17.00 -29.20 -14.24
N LEU A 179 -15.66 -29.14 -14.26
CA LEU A 179 -14.84 -29.40 -13.09
C LEU A 179 -14.57 -28.16 -12.20
N ARG A 180 -14.94 -26.99 -12.67
CA ARG A 180 -14.88 -25.74 -11.89
C ARG A 180 -15.90 -24.73 -12.44
N PRO A 181 -17.17 -24.79 -12.03
CA PRO A 181 -18.15 -23.79 -12.39
C PRO A 181 -17.64 -22.37 -12.08
N GLY A 182 -17.96 -21.39 -12.93
CA GLY A 182 -17.39 -20.02 -12.87
C GLY A 182 -16.15 -19.82 -13.76
N TYR A 183 -15.56 -20.91 -14.25
CA TYR A 183 -14.49 -20.93 -15.27
C TYR A 183 -14.93 -21.73 -16.49
N GLY A 184 -14.26 -21.52 -17.64
CA GLY A 184 -14.63 -22.17 -18.89
C GLY A 184 -16.03 -21.75 -19.37
N TYR A 185 -16.65 -22.53 -20.25
CA TYR A 185 -17.95 -22.20 -20.87
C TYR A 185 -18.97 -23.31 -20.73
N ALA A 186 -20.22 -22.94 -20.43
CA ALA A 186 -21.31 -23.84 -20.13
C ALA A 186 -22.17 -24.22 -21.37
N ASN A 187 -21.89 -23.65 -22.53
CA ASN A 187 -22.76 -23.72 -23.69
C ASN A 187 -22.79 -25.11 -24.33
N LEU A 188 -21.67 -25.84 -24.28
CA LEU A 188 -21.54 -27.15 -24.87
C LEU A 188 -21.25 -28.22 -23.78
N GLN A 189 -21.89 -29.34 -23.90
CA GLN A 189 -21.58 -30.49 -23.04
C GLN A 189 -20.18 -31.03 -23.36
N GLU A 190 -19.44 -31.39 -22.33
CA GLU A 190 -18.14 -32.06 -22.52
C GLU A 190 -18.33 -33.47 -23.10
N GLU A 191 -17.59 -33.77 -24.18
CA GLU A 191 -17.68 -35.05 -24.88
C GLU A 191 -17.16 -36.24 -24.06
N THR A 192 -16.21 -35.98 -23.13
CA THR A 192 -15.55 -36.98 -22.29
C THR A 192 -15.98 -36.93 -20.82
N ASP A 193 -17.21 -36.49 -20.55
CA ASP A 193 -17.74 -36.26 -19.19
C ASP A 193 -17.73 -37.52 -18.30
N LYS A 194 -17.72 -38.71 -18.87
CA LYS A 194 -17.66 -39.99 -18.20
C LYS A 194 -16.24 -40.53 -17.97
N GLU A 195 -15.24 -39.88 -18.58
CA GLU A 195 -13.85 -40.35 -18.52
C GLU A 195 -13.05 -39.46 -17.55
N LYS A 196 -12.45 -40.11 -16.56
CA LYS A 196 -11.65 -39.39 -15.56
C LYS A 196 -10.35 -38.82 -16.14
N CYS A 197 -9.65 -39.61 -16.94
CA CYS A 197 -8.40 -39.27 -17.61
C CYS A 197 -8.44 -39.64 -19.10
N PRO A 198 -9.18 -38.88 -19.94
CA PRO A 198 -9.35 -39.27 -21.34
C PRO A 198 -8.04 -39.08 -22.12
N ASN A 199 -7.83 -39.99 -23.08
CA ASN A 199 -6.77 -39.80 -24.10
C ASN A 199 -7.25 -38.84 -25.19
N LYS A 200 -7.71 -37.65 -24.77
CA LYS A 200 -8.18 -36.55 -25.61
C LYS A 200 -7.27 -35.39 -25.46
N THR A 201 -6.99 -34.68 -26.54
CA THR A 201 -6.21 -33.44 -26.50
C THR A 201 -6.83 -32.45 -25.53
N CYS A 202 -6.01 -31.86 -24.70
CA CYS A 202 -6.42 -30.89 -23.70
C CYS A 202 -5.75 -29.51 -23.91
N ILE A 203 -4.69 -29.45 -24.69
CA ILE A 203 -4.01 -28.20 -25.10
C ILE A 203 -3.78 -28.23 -26.61
N TRP A 204 -4.13 -27.13 -27.27
CA TRP A 204 -3.92 -26.91 -28.71
C TRP A 204 -3.12 -25.64 -28.95
N LYS A 205 -2.30 -25.67 -30.02
CA LYS A 205 -1.64 -24.51 -30.58
C LYS A 205 -2.42 -24.00 -31.81
N ILE A 206 -2.56 -22.69 -31.93
CA ILE A 206 -3.24 -22.00 -33.01
C ILE A 206 -2.24 -21.09 -33.71
N ASP A 207 -2.04 -21.26 -35.02
CA ASP A 207 -1.41 -20.26 -35.86
C ASP A 207 -2.48 -19.24 -36.27
N ILE A 208 -2.35 -18.01 -35.78
CA ILE A 208 -3.36 -16.96 -35.96
C ILE A 208 -3.46 -16.57 -37.42
N ALA A 209 -2.34 -16.46 -38.17
CA ALA A 209 -2.34 -16.03 -39.55
C ALA A 209 -2.98 -17.07 -40.49
N ARG A 210 -2.62 -18.34 -40.28
CA ARG A 210 -3.11 -19.45 -41.13
C ARG A 210 -4.45 -20.02 -40.63
N ASN A 211 -4.89 -19.68 -39.42
CA ASN A 211 -6.04 -20.27 -38.75
C ASN A 211 -5.96 -21.80 -38.63
N THR A 212 -4.74 -22.33 -38.42
CA THR A 212 -4.51 -23.77 -38.29
C THR A 212 -4.40 -24.14 -36.83
N VAL A 213 -4.97 -25.28 -36.44
CA VAL A 213 -5.01 -25.80 -35.08
C VAL A 213 -4.22 -27.09 -35.00
N THR A 214 -3.24 -27.15 -34.10
CA THR A 214 -2.38 -28.31 -33.87
C THR A 214 -2.59 -28.85 -32.47
N PRO A 215 -2.97 -30.12 -32.27
CA PRO A 215 -3.03 -30.73 -30.94
C PRO A 215 -1.61 -30.83 -30.35
N LEU A 216 -1.44 -30.51 -29.05
CA LEU A 216 -0.15 -30.57 -28.38
C LEU A 216 -0.09 -31.71 -27.34
N LEU A 217 -0.98 -31.68 -26.36
CA LEU A 217 -0.95 -32.60 -25.21
C LEU A 217 -2.36 -33.11 -24.86
N THR A 218 -2.43 -34.35 -24.38
CA THR A 218 -3.65 -34.97 -23.86
C THR A 218 -3.67 -34.97 -22.32
N TYR A 219 -4.83 -35.29 -21.72
CA TYR A 219 -4.89 -35.51 -20.26
C TYR A 219 -4.07 -36.74 -19.86
N ALA A 220 -4.02 -37.75 -20.71
CA ALA A 220 -3.22 -38.95 -20.51
C ALA A 220 -1.71 -38.66 -20.52
N ASP A 221 -1.23 -37.76 -21.39
CA ASP A 221 0.19 -37.33 -21.39
C ASP A 221 0.56 -36.67 -20.06
N PHE A 222 -0.30 -35.80 -19.54
CA PHE A 222 -0.08 -35.26 -18.20
C PHE A 222 -0.09 -36.31 -17.11
N ALA A 223 -1.00 -37.26 -17.12
CA ALA A 223 -1.05 -38.33 -16.11
C ALA A 223 0.16 -39.27 -16.18
N ALA A 224 0.69 -39.52 -17.39
CA ALA A 224 1.86 -40.38 -17.61
C ALA A 224 3.19 -39.67 -17.28
N PHE A 225 3.23 -38.32 -17.35
CA PHE A 225 4.42 -37.53 -17.02
C PHE A 225 4.63 -37.48 -15.52
N GLU A 226 5.73 -38.06 -15.00
CA GLU A 226 6.03 -38.15 -13.56
C GLU A 226 4.79 -38.56 -12.73
N PRO A 227 4.28 -39.80 -12.90
CA PRO A 227 3.02 -40.22 -12.31
C PRO A 227 3.10 -40.29 -10.78
N ARG A 228 1.99 -39.95 -10.12
CA ARG A 228 1.80 -40.08 -8.67
C ARG A 228 0.67 -41.05 -8.35
N LEU A 229 0.72 -41.69 -7.19
CA LEU A 229 -0.32 -42.66 -6.75
C LEU A 229 -1.71 -42.02 -6.68
N GLU A 230 -1.80 -40.74 -6.37
CA GLU A 230 -3.06 -39.99 -6.30
C GLU A 230 -3.66 -39.69 -7.69
N MET A 231 -2.89 -39.87 -8.77
CA MET A 231 -3.38 -39.74 -10.16
C MET A 231 -4.10 -40.95 -10.66
N GLU A 232 -3.86 -42.13 -10.06
CA GLU A 232 -4.55 -43.35 -10.40
C GLU A 232 -6.05 -43.24 -10.14
N ASP A 233 -6.88 -43.51 -11.13
CA ASP A 233 -8.34 -43.38 -11.08
C ASP A 233 -8.83 -41.98 -10.67
N ALA A 234 -8.04 -40.95 -10.92
CA ALA A 234 -8.34 -39.57 -10.61
C ALA A 234 -8.92 -38.83 -11.82
N GLU A 235 -9.74 -37.81 -11.55
CA GLU A 235 -10.29 -36.94 -12.58
C GLU A 235 -9.33 -35.78 -12.89
N HIS A 236 -8.81 -35.70 -14.12
CA HIS A 236 -7.77 -34.76 -14.55
C HIS A 236 -8.33 -33.57 -15.29
N LYS A 237 -7.72 -32.39 -15.06
CA LYS A 237 -7.92 -31.17 -15.84
C LYS A 237 -6.68 -30.29 -15.90
N VAL A 238 -6.66 -29.38 -16.87
CA VAL A 238 -5.64 -28.33 -17.02
C VAL A 238 -6.29 -26.95 -16.97
N ASN A 239 -5.56 -25.96 -16.48
CA ASN A 239 -5.94 -24.54 -16.50
C ASN A 239 -4.73 -23.63 -16.23
N HIS A 240 -4.92 -22.30 -16.17
CA HIS A 240 -3.85 -21.30 -16.01
C HIS A 240 -2.75 -21.44 -17.08
N LEU A 241 -3.18 -21.55 -18.32
CA LEU A 241 -2.27 -21.63 -19.45
C LEU A 241 -1.72 -20.24 -19.77
N MET A 242 -0.41 -20.06 -19.70
CA MET A 242 0.26 -18.80 -20.01
C MET A 242 1.53 -19.03 -20.80
N LEU A 243 1.71 -18.26 -21.89
CA LEU A 243 2.94 -18.23 -22.66
C LEU A 243 4.03 -17.43 -21.94
N SER A 244 5.30 -17.84 -22.11
CA SER A 244 6.45 -17.01 -21.72
C SER A 244 6.47 -15.72 -22.56
N PRO A 245 7.08 -14.63 -22.08
CA PRO A 245 7.15 -13.36 -22.83
C PRO A 245 7.72 -13.51 -24.26
N ASP A 246 8.72 -14.37 -24.45
CA ASP A 246 9.32 -14.69 -25.76
C ASP A 246 8.47 -15.65 -26.62
N GLY A 247 7.40 -16.23 -26.05
CA GLY A 247 6.50 -17.16 -26.73
C GLY A 247 7.08 -18.55 -27.02
N THR A 248 8.26 -18.89 -26.50
CA THR A 248 8.93 -20.18 -26.77
C THR A 248 8.46 -21.30 -25.85
N ARG A 249 7.96 -20.96 -24.68
CA ARG A 249 7.46 -21.88 -23.67
C ARG A 249 6.09 -21.47 -23.14
N PHE A 250 5.42 -22.39 -22.45
CA PHE A 250 4.21 -22.08 -21.69
C PHE A 250 4.23 -22.78 -20.32
N MET A 251 3.51 -22.23 -19.39
CA MET A 251 3.19 -22.89 -18.12
C MET A 251 1.72 -23.28 -18.06
N VAL A 252 1.43 -24.33 -17.30
CA VAL A 252 0.08 -24.85 -17.10
C VAL A 252 -0.06 -25.47 -15.73
N LEU A 253 -1.21 -25.27 -15.08
CA LEU A 253 -1.58 -26.01 -13.88
C LEU A 253 -2.27 -27.31 -14.28
N HIS A 254 -1.61 -28.44 -14.01
CA HIS A 254 -2.21 -29.77 -14.06
C HIS A 254 -2.83 -30.08 -12.70
N ARG A 255 -4.13 -30.40 -12.69
CA ARG A 255 -4.91 -30.68 -11.49
C ARG A 255 -5.61 -32.02 -11.61
N TRP A 256 -5.65 -32.75 -10.49
CA TRP A 256 -6.43 -34.00 -10.41
C TRP A 256 -7.22 -34.08 -9.10
N PHE A 257 -8.32 -34.83 -9.13
CA PHE A 257 -9.23 -34.96 -8.02
C PHE A 257 -9.36 -36.45 -7.68
N LYS A 258 -8.99 -36.82 -6.45
CA LYS A 258 -9.16 -38.16 -5.92
C LYS A 258 -9.85 -38.06 -4.55
N ASN A 259 -10.94 -38.79 -4.35
CA ASN A 259 -11.68 -38.84 -3.07
C ASN A 259 -12.04 -37.43 -2.53
N LYS A 260 -12.45 -36.48 -3.41
CA LYS A 260 -12.78 -35.09 -3.11
C LYS A 260 -11.56 -34.24 -2.70
N VAL A 261 -10.36 -34.76 -2.72
CA VAL A 261 -9.11 -34.00 -2.52
C VAL A 261 -8.63 -33.51 -3.88
N LYS A 262 -8.26 -32.24 -3.93
CA LYS A 262 -7.70 -31.59 -5.11
C LYS A 262 -6.19 -31.48 -4.97
N TYR A 263 -5.46 -32.04 -5.90
CA TYR A 263 -4.02 -31.91 -6.06
C TYR A 263 -3.70 -30.99 -7.24
N THR A 264 -2.60 -30.26 -7.17
CA THR A 264 -2.17 -29.36 -8.24
C THR A 264 -0.66 -29.33 -8.34
N ARG A 265 -0.15 -29.42 -9.57
CA ARG A 265 1.25 -29.14 -9.88
C ARG A 265 1.38 -28.10 -10.99
N LEU A 266 2.51 -27.42 -11.03
CA LEU A 266 2.87 -26.47 -12.07
C LEU A 266 3.85 -27.14 -13.04
N VAL A 267 3.46 -27.21 -14.29
CA VAL A 267 4.26 -27.79 -15.37
C VAL A 267 4.60 -26.69 -16.37
N THR A 268 5.84 -26.66 -16.86
CA THR A 268 6.26 -25.85 -18.02
C THR A 268 6.55 -26.77 -19.21
N CYS A 269 6.43 -26.22 -20.42
CA CYS A 269 6.55 -27.00 -21.64
C CYS A 269 6.97 -26.09 -22.80
N ASN A 270 7.69 -26.62 -23.78
CA ASN A 270 7.96 -25.91 -25.03
C ASN A 270 6.65 -25.68 -25.82
N ILE A 271 6.64 -24.63 -26.66
CA ILE A 271 5.46 -24.23 -27.49
C ILE A 271 5.00 -25.31 -28.49
N ASP A 272 5.80 -26.34 -28.71
CA ASP A 272 5.46 -27.50 -29.54
C ASP A 272 4.97 -28.73 -28.76
N GLY A 273 4.84 -28.62 -27.43
CA GLY A 273 4.41 -29.70 -26.54
C GLY A 273 5.54 -30.61 -26.05
N THR A 274 6.79 -30.34 -26.43
CA THR A 274 7.97 -31.10 -25.97
C THR A 274 8.56 -30.53 -24.68
N ASP A 275 9.51 -31.26 -24.09
CA ASP A 275 10.30 -30.80 -22.94
C ASP A 275 9.43 -30.33 -21.75
N MET A 276 8.49 -31.18 -21.36
CA MET A 276 7.71 -30.98 -20.14
C MET A 276 8.62 -30.98 -18.90
N TYR A 277 8.43 -30.01 -18.01
CA TYR A 277 9.18 -29.93 -16.76
C TYR A 277 8.23 -29.67 -15.58
N ASN A 278 8.34 -30.52 -14.53
CA ASN A 278 7.57 -30.38 -13.30
C ASN A 278 8.24 -29.37 -12.38
N LEU A 279 7.79 -28.13 -12.45
CA LEU A 279 8.43 -27.02 -11.73
C LEU A 279 8.09 -27.01 -10.23
N SER A 280 6.86 -27.38 -9.87
CA SER A 280 6.43 -27.51 -8.47
C SER A 280 5.32 -28.54 -8.33
N ASP A 281 5.49 -29.49 -7.40
CA ASP A 281 4.57 -30.59 -7.13
C ASP A 281 4.37 -30.86 -5.62
N ASP A 282 4.24 -29.79 -4.84
CA ASP A 282 4.01 -29.85 -3.39
C ASP A 282 2.50 -29.74 -3.06
N ASP A 283 1.66 -30.46 -3.82
CA ASP A 283 0.20 -30.61 -3.71
C ASP A 283 -0.64 -29.37 -3.95
N PHE A 284 -0.10 -28.18 -3.79
CA PHE A 284 -0.85 -26.96 -3.91
C PHE A 284 -0.11 -25.89 -4.70
N VAL A 285 -0.65 -25.53 -5.86
CA VAL A 285 -0.29 -24.33 -6.63
C VAL A 285 -1.58 -23.57 -6.97
N SER A 286 -1.59 -22.27 -6.78
CA SER A 286 -2.78 -21.44 -7.02
C SER A 286 -2.62 -20.57 -8.27
N HIS A 287 -2.04 -19.40 -8.16
CA HIS A 287 -1.93 -18.44 -9.24
C HIS A 287 -0.45 -18.16 -9.54
N CYS A 288 -0.15 -17.95 -10.80
CA CYS A 288 1.22 -17.77 -11.27
C CYS A 288 1.28 -16.77 -12.43
N CYS A 289 2.46 -16.15 -12.62
CA CYS A 289 2.77 -15.30 -13.76
C CYS A 289 4.26 -15.45 -14.10
N TRP A 290 4.60 -15.23 -15.36
CA TRP A 290 5.98 -15.06 -15.80
C TRP A 290 6.51 -13.70 -15.31
N LYS A 291 7.73 -13.68 -14.80
CA LYS A 291 8.50 -12.47 -14.54
C LYS A 291 9.31 -12.08 -15.78
N ASN A 292 9.89 -13.09 -16.40
CA ASN A 292 10.66 -13.04 -17.66
C ASN A 292 10.61 -14.43 -18.31
N ASP A 293 11.40 -14.67 -19.34
CA ASP A 293 11.40 -15.93 -20.09
C ASP A 293 11.86 -17.15 -19.29
N HIS A 294 12.40 -16.96 -18.08
CA HIS A 294 13.04 -18.02 -17.27
C HIS A 294 12.56 -18.09 -15.83
N GLU A 295 11.84 -17.07 -15.34
CA GLU A 295 11.40 -17.00 -13.94
C GLU A 295 9.87 -16.88 -13.83
N ILE A 296 9.30 -17.67 -12.92
CA ILE A 296 7.85 -17.72 -12.65
C ILE A 296 7.61 -17.40 -11.19
N LEU A 297 6.75 -16.40 -10.93
CA LEU A 297 6.22 -16.09 -9.60
C LEU A 297 4.90 -16.84 -9.40
N SER A 298 4.75 -17.52 -8.26
CA SER A 298 3.52 -18.24 -7.94
C SER A 298 3.21 -18.23 -6.45
N TYR A 299 1.91 -18.23 -6.10
CA TYR A 299 1.47 -18.58 -4.76
C TYR A 299 1.27 -20.09 -4.67
N LEU A 300 2.09 -20.74 -3.87
CA LEU A 300 2.09 -22.20 -3.76
C LEU A 300 2.51 -22.68 -2.36
N ASN A 301 2.47 -23.98 -2.13
CA ASN A 301 3.05 -24.62 -0.96
C ASN A 301 4.45 -25.16 -1.28
N LYS A 302 5.39 -25.04 -0.35
CA LYS A 302 6.65 -25.78 -0.31
C LYS A 302 6.72 -26.58 0.98
N HIS A 303 7.17 -27.84 0.90
CA HIS A 303 7.24 -28.70 2.07
C HIS A 303 8.15 -28.14 3.18
N ASP A 304 9.21 -27.45 2.81
CA ASP A 304 10.18 -26.83 3.72
C ASP A 304 9.90 -25.34 4.05
N GLY A 305 9.01 -24.67 3.29
CA GLY A 305 8.72 -23.23 3.42
C GLY A 305 7.26 -22.87 3.67
N GLY A 306 6.35 -23.84 3.56
CA GLY A 306 4.90 -23.63 3.70
C GLY A 306 4.28 -22.84 2.55
N LYS A 307 3.06 -22.33 2.75
CA LYS A 307 2.34 -21.53 1.74
C LYS A 307 2.87 -20.11 1.68
N GLY A 308 3.02 -19.59 0.46
CA GLY A 308 3.50 -18.24 0.21
C GLY A 308 3.75 -17.96 -1.27
N TYR A 309 4.27 -16.78 -1.56
CA TYR A 309 4.76 -16.43 -2.89
C TYR A 309 6.20 -16.94 -3.06
N TYR A 310 6.45 -17.59 -4.18
CA TYR A 310 7.77 -18.11 -4.53
C TYR A 310 8.12 -17.74 -5.96
N LEU A 311 9.29 -17.15 -6.13
CA LEU A 311 9.91 -16.94 -7.43
C LEU A 311 10.76 -18.17 -7.74
N MET A 312 10.46 -18.83 -8.85
CA MET A 312 11.08 -20.08 -9.28
C MET A 312 11.76 -19.89 -10.62
N LYS A 313 12.91 -20.51 -10.82
CA LYS A 313 13.60 -20.53 -12.10
C LYS A 313 13.19 -21.75 -12.90
N ASP A 314 12.66 -21.52 -14.12
CA ASP A 314 12.19 -22.59 -14.98
C ASP A 314 13.30 -23.60 -15.30
N LYS A 315 12.92 -24.86 -15.44
CA LYS A 315 13.81 -26.01 -15.69
C LYS A 315 14.89 -26.22 -14.60
N THR A 316 14.67 -25.69 -13.39
CA THR A 316 15.52 -25.92 -12.22
C THR A 316 14.69 -26.20 -10.98
N LYS A 317 15.34 -26.57 -9.88
CA LYS A 317 14.71 -26.68 -8.56
C LYS A 317 14.98 -25.43 -7.70
N GLU A 318 15.58 -24.38 -8.29
CA GLU A 318 15.89 -23.14 -7.58
C GLU A 318 14.62 -22.33 -7.34
N TYR A 319 14.40 -21.90 -6.11
CA TYR A 319 13.33 -21.00 -5.75
C TYR A 319 13.70 -20.07 -4.60
N MET A 320 13.04 -18.94 -4.52
CA MET A 320 13.16 -17.97 -3.45
C MET A 320 11.78 -17.58 -2.93
N ARG A 321 11.61 -17.58 -1.60
CA ARG A 321 10.39 -17.10 -0.98
C ARG A 321 10.34 -15.58 -1.02
N MET A 322 9.24 -15.04 -1.53
CA MET A 322 8.98 -13.61 -1.64
C MET A 322 7.97 -13.19 -0.57
N TRP A 323 8.13 -12.00 -0.02
CA TRP A 323 7.18 -11.33 0.89
C TRP A 323 6.58 -12.26 1.95
N PRO A 324 7.35 -12.72 2.95
CA PRO A 324 6.88 -13.66 3.97
C PRO A 324 5.66 -13.15 4.76
N GLU A 325 5.45 -11.85 4.83
CA GLU A 325 4.30 -11.20 5.47
C GLU A 325 2.99 -11.34 4.68
N LEU A 326 3.05 -11.61 3.37
CA LEU A 326 1.89 -11.90 2.53
C LEU A 326 1.54 -13.40 2.57
N ALA A 327 0.85 -13.81 3.62
CA ALA A 327 0.43 -15.20 3.79
C ALA A 327 -0.87 -15.55 3.03
N MET A 328 -1.45 -14.62 2.27
CA MET A 328 -2.74 -14.80 1.59
C MET A 328 -2.57 -14.99 0.09
N ASP A 329 -3.31 -15.97 -0.44
CA ASP A 329 -3.38 -16.25 -1.87
C ASP A 329 -4.02 -15.09 -2.64
N GLY A 330 -3.50 -14.79 -3.83
CA GLY A 330 -4.00 -13.76 -4.73
C GLY A 330 -3.49 -13.96 -6.16
N HIS A 331 -3.75 -12.99 -7.02
CA HIS A 331 -3.51 -13.02 -8.46
C HIS A 331 -2.31 -12.12 -8.81
N PRO A 332 -1.07 -12.62 -8.77
CA PRO A 332 0.13 -11.80 -8.99
C PRO A 332 0.35 -11.51 -10.47
N THR A 333 0.73 -10.26 -10.80
CA THR A 333 1.27 -9.88 -12.11
C THR A 333 2.35 -8.83 -11.96
N TYR A 334 3.36 -8.89 -12.83
CA TYR A 334 4.40 -7.86 -12.94
C TYR A 334 3.90 -6.64 -13.71
N SER A 335 4.36 -5.45 -13.33
CA SER A 335 4.19 -4.24 -14.13
C SER A 335 4.95 -4.39 -15.47
N PRO A 336 4.57 -3.63 -16.51
CA PRO A 336 5.21 -3.75 -17.84
C PRO A 336 6.72 -3.56 -17.83
N ASP A 337 7.26 -2.77 -16.88
CA ASP A 337 8.70 -2.58 -16.70
C ASP A 337 9.36 -3.64 -15.80
N GLY A 338 8.59 -4.57 -15.22
CA GLY A 338 9.09 -5.62 -14.33
C GLY A 338 9.46 -5.16 -12.90
N GLU A 339 9.35 -3.86 -12.58
CA GLU A 339 9.79 -3.27 -11.32
C GLU A 339 8.83 -3.52 -10.14
N LEU A 340 7.54 -3.60 -10.44
CA LEU A 340 6.49 -3.78 -9.45
C LEU A 340 5.74 -5.08 -9.69
N VAL A 341 5.21 -5.64 -8.61
CA VAL A 341 4.21 -6.71 -8.68
C VAL A 341 2.92 -6.20 -8.07
N VAL A 342 1.78 -6.52 -8.66
CA VAL A 342 0.46 -6.35 -8.05
C VAL A 342 -0.11 -7.70 -7.69
N THR A 343 -0.83 -7.79 -6.58
CA THR A 343 -1.67 -8.94 -6.21
C THR A 343 -2.88 -8.47 -5.43
N ASP A 344 -3.87 -9.35 -5.31
CA ASP A 344 -5.06 -9.12 -4.48
C ASP A 344 -5.15 -10.16 -3.36
N THR A 345 -6.26 -10.12 -2.64
CA THR A 345 -6.62 -11.13 -1.64
C THR A 345 -8.05 -11.59 -1.84
N TYR A 346 -8.32 -12.82 -1.41
CA TYR A 346 -9.70 -13.26 -1.23
C TYR A 346 -10.38 -12.51 -0.08
N PRO A 347 -11.73 -12.46 -0.04
CA PRO A 347 -12.46 -11.81 1.05
C PRO A 347 -12.08 -12.42 2.41
N ASN A 348 -11.58 -11.58 3.31
CA ASN A 348 -11.29 -11.98 4.68
C ASN A 348 -12.59 -12.21 5.49
N ARG A 349 -12.48 -12.47 6.80
CA ARG A 349 -13.62 -12.69 7.70
C ARG A 349 -14.61 -11.53 7.76
N ARG A 350 -14.14 -10.30 7.54
CA ARG A 350 -14.96 -9.08 7.47
C ARG A 350 -15.44 -8.78 6.06
N ARG A 351 -15.22 -9.69 5.13
CA ARG A 351 -15.56 -9.54 3.71
C ARG A 351 -14.80 -8.39 3.02
N ILE A 352 -13.61 -8.07 3.52
CA ILE A 352 -12.70 -7.10 2.90
C ILE A 352 -11.70 -7.87 2.02
N GLN A 353 -11.54 -7.42 0.80
CA GLN A 353 -10.48 -7.78 -0.14
C GLN A 353 -9.53 -6.61 -0.28
N SER A 354 -8.26 -6.88 -0.52
CA SER A 354 -7.23 -5.85 -0.66
C SER A 354 -6.45 -6.04 -1.95
N VAL A 355 -5.96 -4.94 -2.52
CA VAL A 355 -4.98 -4.93 -3.61
C VAL A 355 -3.66 -4.44 -3.04
N TYR A 356 -2.59 -5.18 -3.29
CA TYR A 356 -1.24 -4.85 -2.85
C TYR A 356 -0.32 -4.64 -4.03
N THR A 357 0.60 -3.70 -3.91
CA THR A 357 1.76 -3.57 -4.79
C THR A 357 3.03 -3.90 -4.01
N MET A 358 4.00 -4.53 -4.67
CA MET A 358 5.28 -4.93 -4.09
C MET A 358 6.42 -4.41 -4.95
N LYS A 359 7.46 -3.86 -4.29
CA LYS A 359 8.73 -3.46 -4.90
C LYS A 359 9.87 -3.90 -4.00
N GLY A 360 10.76 -4.78 -4.50
CA GLY A 360 11.73 -5.45 -3.63
C GLY A 360 11.02 -6.13 -2.46
N ASP A 361 11.45 -5.87 -1.23
CA ASP A 361 10.84 -6.42 -0.02
C ASP A 361 9.64 -5.60 0.51
N ARG A 362 9.29 -4.50 -0.15
CA ARG A 362 8.20 -3.64 0.31
C ARG A 362 6.85 -4.11 -0.20
N VAL A 363 5.88 -4.13 0.68
CA VAL A 363 4.48 -4.44 0.42
C VAL A 363 3.62 -3.24 0.78
N LYS A 364 2.87 -2.71 -0.19
CA LYS A 364 1.96 -1.56 -0.01
C LYS A 364 0.53 -1.97 -0.34
N CYS A 365 -0.41 -1.71 0.57
CA CYS A 365 -1.84 -1.86 0.28
C CYS A 365 -2.33 -0.60 -0.45
N VAL A 366 -2.80 -0.75 -1.69
CA VAL A 366 -3.24 0.38 -2.53
C VAL A 366 -4.75 0.54 -2.58
N ALA A 367 -5.51 -0.53 -2.32
CA ALA A 367 -6.96 -0.47 -2.23
C ALA A 367 -7.50 -1.55 -1.29
N LYS A 368 -8.63 -1.24 -0.63
CA LYS A 368 -9.47 -2.22 0.06
C LYS A 368 -10.91 -2.05 -0.37
N VAL A 369 -11.59 -3.14 -0.63
CA VAL A 369 -12.99 -3.14 -1.07
C VAL A 369 -13.81 -4.16 -0.29
N PHE A 370 -15.09 -3.85 -0.11
CA PHE A 370 -16.02 -4.73 0.57
C PHE A 370 -16.69 -5.68 -0.42
N SER A 371 -16.74 -6.98 -0.11
CA SER A 371 -17.34 -8.03 -0.94
C SER A 371 -18.62 -8.56 -0.28
N PRO A 372 -19.83 -8.23 -0.76
CA PRO A 372 -21.08 -8.75 -0.22
C PRO A 372 -21.21 -10.26 -0.33
N PHE A 373 -21.98 -10.89 0.56
CA PHE A 373 -22.16 -12.36 0.56
C PHE A 373 -22.80 -12.91 -0.73
N LYS A 374 -23.59 -12.10 -1.44
CA LYS A 374 -24.19 -12.53 -2.71
C LYS A 374 -23.14 -12.91 -3.77
N TYR A 375 -21.92 -12.33 -3.67
CA TYR A 375 -20.77 -12.74 -4.47
C TYR A 375 -19.94 -13.76 -3.68
N GLY A 376 -20.40 -15.00 -3.66
CA GLY A 376 -19.76 -16.12 -2.99
C GLY A 376 -19.79 -17.38 -3.83
N GLY A 377 -18.99 -18.39 -3.47
CA GLY A 377 -18.90 -19.63 -4.24
C GLY A 377 -18.42 -19.40 -5.68
N ASP A 378 -19.13 -20.00 -6.64
CA ASP A 378 -18.77 -19.96 -8.06
C ASP A 378 -18.93 -18.55 -8.69
N VAL A 379 -19.79 -17.70 -8.11
CA VAL A 379 -20.05 -16.33 -8.58
C VAL A 379 -19.26 -15.28 -7.80
N ARG A 380 -18.22 -15.68 -7.06
CA ARG A 380 -17.37 -14.77 -6.30
C ARG A 380 -16.77 -13.69 -7.22
N CYS A 381 -16.73 -12.46 -6.72
CA CYS A 381 -16.01 -11.37 -7.36
C CYS A 381 -14.57 -11.36 -6.88
N ASP A 382 -13.67 -12.00 -7.61
CA ASP A 382 -12.25 -11.88 -7.42
C ASP A 382 -11.78 -10.57 -8.07
N LEU A 383 -10.84 -9.87 -7.45
CA LEU A 383 -10.45 -8.53 -7.91
C LEU A 383 -9.65 -8.59 -9.21
N HIS A 384 -8.82 -9.63 -9.38
CA HIS A 384 -8.00 -9.84 -10.59
C HIS A 384 -7.29 -8.55 -11.03
N PRO A 385 -6.34 -8.01 -10.27
CA PRO A 385 -5.69 -6.75 -10.59
C PRO A 385 -4.82 -6.86 -11.84
N ARG A 386 -4.86 -5.83 -12.68
CA ARG A 386 -4.19 -5.77 -13.99
C ARG A 386 -3.55 -4.42 -14.18
N TRP A 387 -2.37 -4.40 -14.75
CA TRP A 387 -1.63 -3.17 -15.05
C TRP A 387 -2.14 -2.50 -16.32
N SER A 388 -2.13 -1.17 -16.33
CA SER A 388 -2.15 -0.39 -17.57
C SER A 388 -0.84 -0.61 -18.34
N LYS A 389 -0.86 -0.38 -19.66
CA LYS A 389 0.32 -0.61 -20.50
C LYS A 389 1.53 0.26 -20.14
N ASP A 390 1.29 1.46 -19.63
CA ASP A 390 2.33 2.36 -19.11
C ASP A 390 2.72 2.04 -17.65
N GLY A 391 1.97 1.11 -17.01
CA GLY A 391 2.16 0.69 -15.63
C GLY A 391 1.87 1.76 -14.56
N ASN A 392 1.14 2.82 -14.90
CA ASN A 392 0.79 3.90 -13.97
C ASN A 392 -0.52 3.63 -13.24
N GLN A 393 -1.33 2.71 -13.74
CA GLN A 393 -2.63 2.38 -13.18
C GLN A 393 -2.81 0.87 -12.99
N ILE A 394 -3.62 0.51 -12.02
CA ILE A 394 -4.12 -0.85 -11.82
C ILE A 394 -5.64 -0.83 -11.95
N CYS A 395 -6.18 -1.68 -12.83
CA CYS A 395 -7.59 -1.95 -12.90
C CYS A 395 -7.91 -3.24 -12.14
N PHE A 396 -9.09 -3.29 -11.54
CA PHE A 396 -9.60 -4.51 -10.89
C PHE A 396 -11.12 -4.54 -10.89
N ASP A 397 -11.68 -5.75 -10.81
CA ASP A 397 -13.12 -5.94 -10.68
C ASP A 397 -13.52 -5.85 -9.20
N ALA A 398 -14.58 -5.14 -8.86
CA ALA A 398 -15.05 -5.01 -7.49
C ALA A 398 -16.58 -5.00 -7.42
N SER A 399 -17.12 -5.30 -6.25
CA SER A 399 -18.58 -5.26 -6.02
C SER A 399 -19.01 -3.93 -5.40
N PHE A 400 -18.82 -2.86 -6.12
CA PHE A 400 -19.14 -1.51 -5.65
C PHE A 400 -20.66 -1.26 -5.65
N GLY A 401 -21.17 -0.67 -4.57
CA GLY A 401 -22.61 -0.35 -4.45
C GLY A 401 -23.53 -1.57 -4.66
N THR A 402 -23.09 -2.75 -4.26
CA THR A 402 -23.78 -4.04 -4.43
C THR A 402 -23.81 -4.62 -5.85
N LYS A 403 -23.16 -4.01 -6.83
CA LYS A 403 -23.01 -4.54 -8.20
C LYS A 403 -21.55 -4.66 -8.57
N ARG A 404 -21.21 -5.58 -9.49
CA ARG A 404 -19.87 -5.62 -10.06
C ARG A 404 -19.62 -4.39 -10.91
N SER A 405 -18.44 -3.84 -10.73
CA SER A 405 -17.94 -2.65 -11.40
C SER A 405 -16.46 -2.81 -11.71
N VAL A 406 -15.99 -2.15 -12.76
CA VAL A 406 -14.56 -2.04 -13.04
C VAL A 406 -14.05 -0.80 -12.34
N CYS A 407 -12.99 -0.98 -11.57
CA CYS A 407 -12.33 0.06 -10.78
C CYS A 407 -10.89 0.27 -11.28
N VAL A 408 -10.40 1.49 -11.10
CA VAL A 408 -9.01 1.85 -11.39
C VAL A 408 -8.42 2.55 -10.16
N VAL A 409 -7.18 2.25 -9.86
CA VAL A 409 -6.36 2.95 -8.87
C VAL A 409 -5.07 3.41 -9.54
N ASP A 410 -4.71 4.67 -9.31
CA ASP A 410 -3.43 5.19 -9.76
C ASP A 410 -2.33 4.60 -8.85
N VAL A 411 -1.37 3.94 -9.46
CA VAL A 411 -0.14 3.54 -8.75
C VAL A 411 0.77 4.74 -8.86
N ALA A 412 1.21 5.26 -7.74
CA ALA A 412 2.24 6.29 -7.75
C ALA A 412 3.54 5.70 -8.32
N LYS A 413 3.58 5.53 -9.63
CA LYS A 413 4.84 5.66 -10.35
C LYS A 413 5.21 7.12 -10.21
N LYS A 414 6.52 7.41 -10.09
CA LYS A 414 7.06 8.74 -10.33
C LYS A 414 6.15 9.41 -11.35
N GLN A 415 5.17 10.21 -10.91
CA GLN A 415 4.60 11.20 -11.80
C GLN A 415 5.82 11.85 -12.41
N ALA A 416 5.94 11.78 -13.70
CA ALA A 416 6.95 12.56 -14.42
C ALA A 416 6.82 13.93 -13.78
N THR A 417 7.81 14.31 -13.03
CA THR A 417 7.82 15.46 -12.14
C THR A 417 7.26 16.61 -12.97
N GLN A 418 5.97 16.88 -12.80
CA GLN A 418 5.44 18.16 -13.27
C GLN A 418 6.42 19.11 -12.64
N ARG A 419 7.24 19.79 -13.45
CA ARG A 419 8.47 20.46 -12.99
C ARG A 419 8.10 21.27 -11.77
N LEU A 420 8.51 20.81 -10.57
CA LEU A 420 8.34 21.53 -9.31
C LEU A 420 9.32 22.69 -9.34
N CYS A 421 9.04 23.67 -10.22
CA CYS A 421 9.89 24.81 -10.44
C CYS A 421 9.20 26.06 -9.90
N ASP A 422 9.99 26.99 -9.43
CA ASP A 422 9.56 28.35 -9.14
C ASP A 422 9.09 29.08 -10.42
N GLU A 423 8.68 30.34 -10.29
CA GLU A 423 8.23 31.18 -11.41
C GLU A 423 9.32 31.38 -12.49
N ASN A 424 10.60 31.17 -12.14
CA ASN A 424 11.74 31.28 -13.04
C ASN A 424 12.17 29.94 -13.66
N GLY A 425 11.47 28.85 -13.32
CA GLY A 425 11.77 27.51 -13.80
C GLY A 425 12.87 26.78 -13.01
N ASN A 426 13.26 27.28 -11.82
CA ASN A 426 14.27 26.67 -10.96
C ASN A 426 13.63 25.70 -9.96
N LEU A 427 14.29 24.57 -9.71
CA LEU A 427 13.95 23.66 -8.62
C LEU A 427 14.49 24.23 -7.30
N PRO A 428 13.65 24.40 -6.23
CA PRO A 428 14.17 24.82 -4.93
C PRO A 428 15.12 23.76 -4.38
N LYS A 429 16.26 24.20 -3.85
CA LYS A 429 17.21 23.32 -3.17
C LYS A 429 16.80 23.17 -1.71
N ILE A 430 16.76 21.91 -1.25
CA ILE A 430 16.40 21.57 0.14
C ILE A 430 17.63 21.04 0.86
N SER A 431 17.84 21.44 2.11
CA SER A 431 18.82 20.79 3.00
C SER A 431 18.09 20.05 4.12
N ILE A 432 18.43 18.78 4.30
CA ILE A 432 17.89 17.93 5.36
C ILE A 432 18.97 17.79 6.43
N ILE A 433 18.74 18.38 7.60
CA ILE A 433 19.69 18.42 8.71
C ILE A 433 19.43 17.26 9.66
N ILE A 434 20.45 16.43 9.90
CA ILE A 434 20.38 15.25 10.77
C ILE A 434 21.42 15.37 11.88
N PRO A 435 21.03 15.69 13.12
CA PRO A 435 21.94 15.60 14.27
C PRO A 435 22.21 14.12 14.61
N CYS A 436 23.47 13.72 14.63
CA CYS A 436 23.90 12.34 14.83
C CYS A 436 24.77 12.21 16.09
N TYR A 437 24.34 11.42 17.07
CA TYR A 437 25.13 11.11 18.24
C TYR A 437 24.86 9.67 18.72
N ASN A 438 25.82 8.79 18.59
CA ASN A 438 25.75 7.37 18.96
C ASN A 438 24.48 6.71 18.40
N CYS A 439 24.30 6.76 17.09
CA CYS A 439 23.10 6.29 16.38
C CYS A 439 23.42 5.27 15.27
N ALA A 440 24.56 4.59 15.34
CA ALA A 440 25.03 3.64 14.32
C ALA A 440 23.97 2.59 13.93
N ASP A 441 23.20 2.09 14.91
CA ASP A 441 22.18 1.05 14.72
C ASP A 441 20.90 1.57 14.02
N LEU A 442 20.64 2.88 14.02
CA LEU A 442 19.37 3.46 13.57
C LEU A 442 19.50 4.33 12.33
N ILE A 443 20.61 5.07 12.19
CA ILE A 443 20.83 6.04 11.11
C ILE A 443 20.73 5.42 9.72
N GLY A 444 21.02 4.14 9.56
CA GLY A 444 20.90 3.42 8.28
C GLY A 444 19.46 3.43 7.75
N GLU A 445 18.46 3.21 8.61
CA GLU A 445 17.05 3.21 8.25
C GLU A 445 16.56 4.64 7.92
N THR A 446 17.04 5.63 8.66
CA THR A 446 16.78 7.06 8.40
C THR A 446 17.28 7.46 7.01
N LEU A 447 18.55 7.15 6.68
CA LEU A 447 19.14 7.44 5.37
C LEU A 447 18.47 6.65 4.24
N GLN A 448 18.03 5.43 4.50
CA GLN A 448 17.26 4.64 3.55
C GLN A 448 15.94 5.37 3.20
N SER A 449 15.24 5.96 4.16
CA SER A 449 14.01 6.71 3.92
C SER A 449 14.24 7.97 3.07
N LEU A 450 15.46 8.53 3.08
CA LEU A 450 15.86 9.66 2.22
C LEU A 450 16.26 9.19 0.81
N GLU A 451 16.95 8.07 0.69
CA GLU A 451 17.24 7.45 -0.62
C GLU A 451 15.94 7.16 -1.39
N GLU A 452 14.87 6.89 -0.68
CA GLU A 452 13.56 6.53 -1.24
C GLU A 452 12.67 7.72 -1.59
N GLN A 453 13.05 8.97 -1.24
CA GLN A 453 12.28 10.14 -1.56
C GLN A 453 12.02 10.27 -3.07
N THR A 454 10.80 10.65 -3.44
CA THR A 454 10.41 10.91 -4.84
C THR A 454 11.05 12.17 -5.39
N PHE A 455 11.18 13.22 -4.58
CA PHE A 455 11.93 14.43 -4.89
C PHE A 455 13.42 14.23 -4.58
N LYS A 456 14.31 14.55 -5.53
CA LYS A 456 15.76 14.24 -5.43
C LYS A 456 16.66 15.50 -5.33
N HIS A 457 16.13 16.70 -5.47
CA HIS A 457 16.93 17.93 -5.45
C HIS A 457 17.12 18.40 -4.01
N PHE A 458 17.80 17.61 -3.20
CA PHE A 458 18.16 17.93 -1.82
C PHE A 458 19.58 17.43 -1.47
N GLU A 459 20.17 18.04 -0.47
CA GLU A 459 21.36 17.56 0.22
C GLU A 459 21.02 17.10 1.63
N VAL A 460 21.82 16.20 2.18
CA VAL A 460 21.76 15.77 3.58
C VAL A 460 22.94 16.37 4.33
N VAL A 461 22.69 17.14 5.37
CA VAL A 461 23.71 17.67 6.28
C VAL A 461 23.68 16.84 7.55
N ALA A 462 24.54 15.83 7.62
CA ALA A 462 24.68 14.95 8.77
C ALA A 462 25.72 15.51 9.75
N VAL A 463 25.30 15.96 10.92
CA VAL A 463 26.20 16.55 11.93
C VAL A 463 26.53 15.49 12.97
N ASN A 464 27.76 14.96 12.91
CA ASN A 464 28.29 14.01 13.88
C ASN A 464 28.75 14.77 15.14
N ASP A 465 27.94 14.73 16.18
CA ASP A 465 28.18 15.43 17.46
C ASP A 465 29.11 14.62 18.39
N GLY A 466 30.29 14.28 17.90
CA GLY A 466 31.31 13.57 18.69
C GLY A 466 30.89 12.15 19.08
N SER A 467 30.27 11.38 18.17
CA SER A 467 29.90 9.97 18.41
C SER A 467 31.11 9.13 18.79
N LYS A 468 30.88 8.13 19.66
CA LYS A 468 31.89 7.18 20.15
C LYS A 468 31.67 5.77 19.61
N ASP A 469 30.57 5.54 18.93
CA ASP A 469 30.21 4.29 18.24
C ASP A 469 30.53 4.38 16.73
N ASP A 470 30.08 3.42 15.95
CA ASP A 470 30.33 3.33 14.51
C ASP A 470 29.52 4.32 13.65
N THR A 471 28.84 5.33 14.24
CA THR A 471 28.01 6.31 13.52
C THR A 471 28.74 6.94 12.35
N LEU A 472 29.98 7.45 12.56
CA LEU A 472 30.76 8.08 11.49
C LEU A 472 31.09 7.11 10.36
N SER A 473 31.40 5.86 10.71
CA SER A 473 31.68 4.80 9.74
C SER A 473 30.43 4.52 8.85
N VAL A 474 29.24 4.44 9.45
CA VAL A 474 27.97 4.26 8.73
C VAL A 474 27.70 5.45 7.80
N LEU A 475 27.86 6.70 8.27
CA LEU A 475 27.67 7.91 7.46
C LEU A 475 28.63 7.93 6.26
N ASN A 476 29.91 7.60 6.46
CA ASN A 476 30.89 7.54 5.37
C ASN A 476 30.54 6.43 4.35
N LYS A 477 30.05 5.29 4.79
CA LYS A 477 29.60 4.22 3.90
C LYS A 477 28.45 4.69 3.00
N TRP A 478 27.46 5.41 3.56
CA TRP A 478 26.36 5.97 2.80
C TRP A 478 26.81 7.06 1.83
N ARG A 479 27.69 7.98 2.25
CA ARG A 479 28.29 9.00 1.38
C ARG A 479 29.02 8.36 0.20
N ASN A 480 29.82 7.31 0.44
CA ASN A 480 30.57 6.62 -0.60
C ASN A 480 29.69 5.78 -1.53
N LYS A 481 28.48 5.40 -1.12
CA LYS A 481 27.47 4.77 -1.99
C LYS A 481 27.04 5.69 -3.14
N GLY A 482 27.11 7.01 -2.94
CA GLY A 482 26.86 8.03 -3.98
C GLY A 482 25.39 8.17 -4.42
N THR A 483 24.44 7.57 -3.71
CA THR A 483 23.00 7.67 -4.02
C THR A 483 22.34 8.88 -3.36
N LEU A 484 22.98 9.46 -2.34
CA LEU A 484 22.57 10.67 -1.63
C LEU A 484 23.75 11.67 -1.63
N ASP A 485 23.43 12.96 -1.78
CA ASP A 485 24.39 14.05 -1.57
C ASP A 485 24.52 14.30 -0.06
N ILE A 486 25.55 13.73 0.58
CA ILE A 486 25.75 13.78 2.03
C ILE A 486 26.95 14.63 2.38
N ASN A 487 26.70 15.76 3.03
CA ASN A 487 27.70 16.60 3.71
C ASN A 487 27.80 16.15 5.18
N ILE A 488 28.95 15.63 5.61
CA ILE A 488 29.20 15.23 7.00
C ILE A 488 29.96 16.34 7.70
N VAL A 489 29.34 16.91 8.73
CA VAL A 489 29.94 17.92 9.62
C VAL A 489 30.35 17.22 10.92
N GLU A 490 31.62 17.30 11.29
CA GLU A 490 32.12 16.72 12.54
C GLU A 490 32.40 17.81 13.57
N GLN A 491 31.93 17.60 14.80
CA GLN A 491 32.16 18.49 15.92
C GLN A 491 32.39 17.74 17.23
N PRO A 492 33.06 18.34 18.22
CA PRO A 492 33.02 17.85 19.59
C PRO A 492 31.60 17.85 20.14
N ASN A 493 31.25 16.90 20.99
CA ASN A 493 29.89 16.81 21.53
C ASN A 493 29.45 18.12 22.22
N GLY A 494 28.55 18.84 21.59
CA GLY A 494 27.91 20.10 22.03
C GLY A 494 26.43 19.93 22.37
N GLY A 495 25.86 18.78 22.06
CA GLY A 495 24.43 18.49 22.22
C GLY A 495 23.59 18.84 20.99
N VAL A 496 22.34 18.36 20.99
CA VAL A 496 21.45 18.39 19.82
C VAL A 496 21.19 19.80 19.28
N SER A 497 21.03 20.82 20.14
CA SER A 497 20.84 22.22 19.73
C SER A 497 22.05 22.76 18.97
N ASN A 498 23.27 22.51 19.49
CA ASN A 498 24.49 22.93 18.84
C ASN A 498 24.68 22.20 17.49
N ALA A 499 24.42 20.90 17.44
CA ALA A 499 24.48 20.15 16.20
C ALA A 499 23.47 20.66 15.15
N ARG A 500 22.26 21.00 15.54
CA ARG A 500 21.26 21.58 14.63
C ARG A 500 21.69 22.96 14.14
N ASN A 501 22.27 23.82 15.00
CA ASN A 501 22.78 25.14 14.61
C ASN A 501 23.91 25.01 13.57
N HIS A 502 24.92 24.16 13.80
CA HIS A 502 25.95 23.90 12.81
C HIS A 502 25.40 23.31 11.50
N GLY A 503 24.32 22.52 11.60
CA GLY A 503 23.60 22.04 10.43
C GLY A 503 22.95 23.17 9.63
N ILE A 504 22.34 24.16 10.28
CA ILE A 504 21.77 25.36 9.63
C ILE A 504 22.87 26.16 8.92
N GLU A 505 24.03 26.34 9.57
CA GLU A 505 25.18 27.06 9.01
C GLU A 505 25.75 26.35 7.76
N ALA A 506 25.87 25.00 7.82
CA ALA A 506 26.44 24.19 6.75
C ALA A 506 25.47 23.94 5.58
N ALA A 507 24.18 24.18 5.76
CA ALA A 507 23.13 23.96 4.77
C ALA A 507 23.23 24.96 3.61
N ASN A 508 23.09 24.47 2.36
CA ASN A 508 23.10 25.33 1.16
C ASN A 508 21.69 25.46 0.51
N GLY A 509 20.67 24.82 1.10
CA GLY A 509 19.30 24.84 0.59
C GLY A 509 18.59 26.16 0.90
N GLU A 510 17.65 26.53 0.05
CA GLU A 510 16.71 27.62 0.25
C GLU A 510 15.73 27.31 1.39
N TYR A 511 15.38 26.01 1.51
CA TYR A 511 14.52 25.51 2.57
C TYR A 511 15.24 24.42 3.37
N LEU A 512 14.95 24.40 4.67
CA LEU A 512 15.52 23.46 5.63
C LEU A 512 14.45 22.51 6.15
N LEU A 513 14.83 21.24 6.30
CA LEU A 513 14.09 20.20 6.99
C LEU A 513 14.97 19.62 8.10
N PHE A 514 14.36 19.22 9.21
CA PHE A 514 15.06 18.54 10.30
C PHE A 514 14.55 17.11 10.41
N LEU A 515 15.47 16.17 10.53
CA LEU A 515 15.18 14.75 10.69
C LEU A 515 16.05 14.21 11.81
N ASP A 516 15.42 13.70 12.87
CA ASP A 516 16.18 13.05 13.94
C ASP A 516 16.74 11.69 13.45
N SER A 517 17.93 11.33 13.92
CA SER A 517 18.71 10.19 13.39
C SER A 517 18.09 8.79 13.63
N ASP A 518 16.96 8.72 14.34
CA ASP A 518 16.19 7.51 14.59
C ASP A 518 14.77 7.54 13.97
N ASP A 519 14.42 8.63 13.27
CA ASP A 519 13.12 8.82 12.64
C ASP A 519 13.15 8.53 11.12
N ILE A 520 11.99 8.51 10.47
CA ILE A 520 11.88 8.28 9.02
C ILE A 520 10.90 9.26 8.36
N TYR A 521 11.12 9.54 7.09
CA TYR A 521 10.17 10.21 6.21
C TYR A 521 9.37 9.22 5.38
N HIS A 522 8.14 9.60 5.03
CA HIS A 522 7.39 8.98 3.94
C HIS A 522 8.08 9.27 2.60
N GLU A 523 8.01 8.35 1.62
CA GLU A 523 8.69 8.51 0.32
C GLU A 523 8.32 9.78 -0.45
N GLU A 524 7.13 10.36 -0.23
CA GLU A 524 6.67 11.59 -0.84
C GLU A 524 6.80 12.82 0.10
N TYR A 525 7.46 12.71 1.25
CA TYR A 525 7.51 13.79 2.23
C TYR A 525 8.07 15.08 1.63
N VAL A 526 9.29 15.02 1.08
CA VAL A 526 9.95 16.22 0.53
C VAL A 526 9.18 16.76 -0.66
N GLU A 527 8.69 15.91 -1.55
CA GLU A 527 7.89 16.33 -2.70
C GLU A 527 6.63 17.08 -2.29
N ARG A 528 5.87 16.56 -1.32
CA ARG A 528 4.61 17.19 -0.87
C ARG A 528 4.84 18.51 -0.18
N MET A 529 5.90 18.62 0.61
CA MET A 529 6.28 19.88 1.27
C MET A 529 6.67 20.95 0.24
N VAL A 530 7.51 20.60 -0.73
CA VAL A 530 7.96 21.49 -1.81
C VAL A 530 6.78 21.91 -2.70
N ARG A 531 5.94 20.96 -3.11
CA ARG A 531 4.75 21.24 -3.92
C ARG A 531 3.84 22.25 -3.24
N ALA A 532 3.55 22.06 -1.96
CA ALA A 532 2.71 22.96 -1.19
C ALA A 532 3.28 24.38 -1.10
N VAL A 533 4.61 24.51 -0.90
CA VAL A 533 5.27 25.83 -0.91
C VAL A 533 5.11 26.52 -2.27
N LEU A 534 5.39 25.82 -3.37
CA LEU A 534 5.36 26.40 -4.72
C LEU A 534 3.93 26.79 -5.14
N GLU A 535 2.93 25.94 -4.84
CA GLU A 535 1.53 26.20 -5.20
C GLU A 535 0.89 27.32 -4.40
N THR A 536 1.28 27.49 -3.12
CA THR A 536 0.65 28.44 -2.20
C THR A 536 1.52 29.68 -1.89
N LYS A 537 2.78 29.68 -2.29
CA LYS A 537 3.79 30.68 -1.91
C LYS A 537 3.92 30.82 -0.38
N ALA A 538 3.82 29.68 0.33
CA ALA A 538 3.88 29.65 1.77
C ALA A 538 5.30 29.95 2.31
N ASP A 539 5.38 30.62 3.46
CA ASP A 539 6.62 30.78 4.20
C ASP A 539 7.03 29.48 4.89
N THR A 540 6.04 28.66 5.24
CA THR A 540 6.24 27.34 5.85
C THR A 540 5.12 26.37 5.54
N VAL A 541 5.46 25.09 5.50
CA VAL A 541 4.52 23.97 5.37
C VAL A 541 4.77 23.01 6.51
N TYR A 542 3.73 22.44 7.08
CA TYR A 542 3.88 21.41 8.10
C TYR A 542 2.90 20.24 7.90
N CYS A 543 3.29 19.06 8.38
CA CYS A 543 2.50 17.86 8.28
C CYS A 543 2.25 17.21 9.65
N ARG A 544 1.55 16.09 9.64
CA ARG A 544 1.25 15.33 10.85
C ARG A 544 2.36 14.31 11.16
N VAL A 545 2.71 14.19 12.46
CA VAL A 545 3.59 13.14 12.97
C VAL A 545 2.80 11.90 13.38
N VAL A 546 3.34 10.71 13.13
CA VAL A 546 2.82 9.44 13.66
C VAL A 546 3.90 8.68 14.41
N ARG A 547 3.48 7.91 15.42
CA ARG A 547 4.39 7.19 16.33
C ARG A 547 4.60 5.71 15.97
N LYS A 548 3.98 5.25 14.91
CA LYS A 548 4.17 3.90 14.38
C LYS A 548 4.76 4.03 12.97
N LEU A 549 6.01 3.61 12.80
CA LEU A 549 6.71 3.73 11.53
C LEU A 549 5.97 3.02 10.39
N ASP A 550 5.31 1.90 10.67
CA ASP A 550 4.51 1.17 9.69
C ASP A 550 3.32 2.00 9.17
N GLU A 551 2.74 2.88 9.99
CA GLU A 551 1.65 3.78 9.55
C GLU A 551 2.17 4.78 8.50
N VAL A 552 3.42 5.25 8.63
CA VAL A 552 4.05 6.12 7.63
C VAL A 552 4.32 5.36 6.33
N ARG A 553 4.96 4.20 6.44
CA ARG A 553 5.32 3.38 5.27
C ARG A 553 4.12 2.89 4.47
N GLN A 554 3.00 2.64 5.15
CA GLN A 554 1.77 2.13 4.55
C GLN A 554 0.77 3.23 4.19
N TYR A 555 1.09 4.49 4.53
CA TYR A 555 0.21 5.60 4.19
C TYR A 555 0.15 5.79 2.69
N ASN A 556 -1.06 5.86 2.16
CA ASN A 556 -1.29 6.13 0.75
C ASN A 556 -1.62 7.61 0.64
N VAL A 557 -0.71 8.38 0.04
CA VAL A 557 -0.93 9.81 -0.18
C VAL A 557 -2.02 9.93 -1.26
N THR A 558 -3.17 10.46 -0.85
CA THR A 558 -4.26 10.85 -1.75
C THR A 558 -4.05 12.30 -2.16
N ASP A 559 -4.79 12.79 -3.17
CA ASP A 559 -4.80 14.20 -3.56
C ASP A 559 -5.47 15.07 -2.47
N ASP A 560 -4.91 15.05 -1.28
CA ASP A 560 -5.36 15.89 -0.18
C ASP A 560 -4.98 17.33 -0.47
N LYS A 561 -5.95 18.20 -0.36
CA LYS A 561 -5.75 19.63 -0.57
C LYS A 561 -4.86 20.19 0.54
N ALA A 562 -3.87 20.98 0.15
CA ALA A 562 -3.16 21.81 1.09
C ALA A 562 -4.13 22.81 1.73
N HIS A 563 -4.16 22.84 3.05
CA HIS A 563 -4.99 23.80 3.80
C HIS A 563 -4.14 25.00 4.15
N VAL A 564 -4.45 26.12 3.53
CA VAL A 564 -3.81 27.42 3.87
C VAL A 564 -4.41 27.94 5.16
N HIS A 565 -3.56 28.14 6.16
CA HIS A 565 -3.94 28.70 7.44
C HIS A 565 -3.45 30.14 7.57
N MET A 566 -4.31 31.02 8.06
CA MET A 566 -3.85 32.28 8.58
C MET A 566 -2.90 32.01 9.78
N PRO A 567 -1.88 32.84 10.01
CA PRO A 567 -0.91 32.61 11.10
C PRO A 567 -1.56 32.31 12.44
N LYS A 568 -2.65 33.01 12.79
CA LYS A 568 -3.40 32.77 14.02
C LYS A 568 -3.94 31.33 14.13
N GLU A 569 -4.52 30.78 13.04
CA GLU A 569 -5.08 29.42 13.05
C GLU A 569 -3.99 28.35 13.22
N ALA A 570 -2.83 28.55 12.59
CA ALA A 570 -1.70 27.66 12.73
C ALA A 570 -1.13 27.70 14.14
N MET A 571 -1.02 28.91 14.72
CA MET A 571 -0.57 29.09 16.08
C MET A 571 -1.56 28.56 17.11
N ASP A 572 -2.88 28.68 16.89
CA ASP A 572 -3.91 28.06 17.74
C ASP A 572 -3.76 26.53 17.72
N LYS A 573 -3.56 25.92 16.56
CA LYS A 573 -3.33 24.47 16.46
C LYS A 573 -2.06 24.05 17.22
N LEU A 574 -0.97 24.77 17.04
CA LEU A 574 0.28 24.48 17.74
C LEU A 574 0.12 24.64 19.25
N LEU A 575 -0.65 25.61 19.70
CA LEU A 575 -0.89 25.88 21.13
C LEU A 575 -1.82 24.86 21.78
N PHE A 576 -2.94 24.55 21.14
CA PHE A 576 -4.01 23.72 21.75
C PHE A 576 -3.95 22.24 21.37
N GLU A 577 -3.30 21.88 20.27
CA GLU A 577 -3.15 20.50 19.82
C GLU A 577 -1.72 19.94 20.04
N MET A 578 -1.08 20.37 21.11
CA MET A 578 0.28 19.94 21.48
C MET A 578 0.41 18.41 21.51
N GLY A 579 1.40 17.89 20.80
CA GLY A 579 1.69 16.45 20.69
C GLY A 579 1.27 15.81 19.37
N LYS A 580 0.58 16.54 18.49
CA LYS A 580 0.32 16.12 17.11
C LYS A 580 1.35 16.67 16.12
N TYR A 581 2.09 17.72 16.50
CA TYR A 581 3.05 18.41 15.67
C TYR A 581 4.40 18.52 16.36
N SER A 582 5.46 18.15 15.66
CA SER A 582 6.85 18.32 16.06
C SER A 582 7.49 19.41 15.19
N PHE A 583 8.52 20.10 15.70
CA PHE A 583 9.30 21.04 14.88
C PHE A 583 9.90 20.35 13.64
N CYS A 584 10.23 19.05 13.72
CA CYS A 584 10.72 18.26 12.60
C CYS A 584 9.69 18.06 11.47
N CYS A 585 8.42 18.38 11.69
CA CYS A 585 7.37 18.27 10.68
C CYS A 585 7.23 19.51 9.80
N TYR A 586 8.07 20.53 10.01
CA TYR A 586 8.01 21.81 9.29
C TYR A 586 9.11 21.92 8.24
N LEU A 587 8.77 22.50 7.12
CA LEU A 587 9.70 23.02 6.12
C LEU A 587 9.95 24.51 6.43
N TYR A 588 11.21 24.87 6.68
CA TYR A 588 11.61 26.20 7.09
C TYR A 588 12.27 26.94 5.94
N LYS A 589 11.86 28.19 5.67
CA LYS A 589 12.55 29.07 4.74
C LYS A 589 13.80 29.59 5.41
N LYS A 590 14.99 29.30 4.85
CA LYS A 590 16.29 29.62 5.46
C LYS A 590 16.49 31.12 5.69
N ASP A 591 16.07 31.97 4.73
CA ASP A 591 16.25 33.40 4.82
C ASP A 591 15.60 33.97 6.10
N ILE A 592 14.41 33.50 6.47
CA ILE A 592 13.73 33.95 7.70
C ILE A 592 14.59 33.64 8.95
N LEU A 593 15.19 32.45 8.99
CA LEU A 593 16.05 32.04 10.12
C LEU A 593 17.29 32.93 10.21
N VAL A 594 17.95 33.16 9.08
CA VAL A 594 19.20 33.96 9.01
C VAL A 594 18.94 35.43 9.29
N GLU A 595 17.96 36.06 8.62
CA GLU A 595 17.64 37.49 8.78
C GLU A 595 17.17 37.84 10.20
N ARG A 596 16.50 36.90 10.88
CA ARG A 596 15.99 37.08 12.24
C ARG A 596 16.90 36.52 13.33
N GLY A 597 18.03 35.91 12.96
CA GLY A 597 18.97 35.34 13.90
C GLY A 597 18.36 34.21 14.76
N ILE A 598 17.45 33.38 14.16
CA ILE A 598 16.73 32.37 14.88
C ILE A 598 17.56 31.08 14.89
N ASN A 599 18.02 30.70 16.08
CA ASN A 599 18.80 29.49 16.35
C ASN A 599 18.20 28.71 17.53
N PHE A 600 18.61 27.45 17.67
CA PHE A 600 18.30 26.66 18.86
C PHE A 600 19.13 27.16 20.05
N ASP A 601 18.49 27.29 21.21
CA ASP A 601 19.23 27.64 22.45
C ASP A 601 20.03 26.44 22.95
N GLU A 602 21.36 26.61 23.03
CA GLU A 602 22.28 25.50 23.36
C GLU A 602 22.33 25.20 24.88
N ASN A 603 21.89 26.15 25.70
CA ASN A 603 21.87 26.01 27.16
C ASN A 603 20.59 25.31 27.65
N THR A 604 19.56 25.23 26.85
CA THR A 604 18.27 24.63 27.16
C THR A 604 18.24 23.16 26.73
N LYS A 605 17.86 22.27 27.64
CA LYS A 605 17.77 20.83 27.34
C LYS A 605 16.33 20.34 27.06
N PHE A 606 15.34 21.15 27.39
CA PHE A 606 13.92 20.85 27.13
C PHE A 606 13.17 22.13 26.76
N GLY A 607 12.54 22.11 25.58
CA GLY A 607 11.75 23.22 25.06
C GLY A 607 12.47 24.08 24.04
N GLU A 608 13.72 23.74 23.69
CA GLU A 608 14.52 24.39 22.64
C GLU A 608 13.86 24.32 21.28
N ASP A 609 13.22 23.19 20.99
CA ASP A 609 12.44 22.90 19.78
C ASP A 609 11.21 23.79 19.68
N ARG A 610 10.50 23.99 20.78
CA ARG A 610 9.35 24.89 20.84
C ARG A 610 9.77 26.33 20.67
N GLU A 611 10.83 26.74 21.36
CA GLU A 611 11.35 28.10 21.28
C GLU A 611 11.73 28.45 19.84
N PHE A 612 12.48 27.60 19.19
CA PHE A 612 12.86 27.73 17.77
C PHE A 612 11.61 27.89 16.88
N ASN A 613 10.65 26.96 17.03
CA ASN A 613 9.46 26.93 16.17
C ASN A 613 8.57 28.17 16.38
N TRP A 614 8.33 28.60 17.63
CA TRP A 614 7.51 29.79 17.92
C TRP A 614 8.17 31.10 17.43
N LYS A 615 9.47 31.24 17.61
CA LYS A 615 10.22 32.35 17.07
C LYS A 615 10.13 32.46 15.56
N TYR A 616 10.21 31.31 14.87
CA TYR A 616 10.07 31.24 13.42
C TYR A 616 8.67 31.60 12.93
N LEU A 617 7.65 30.96 13.50
CA LEU A 617 6.26 31.13 13.07
C LEU A 617 5.73 32.55 13.24
N CYS A 618 6.26 33.31 14.19
CA CYS A 618 5.90 34.73 14.41
C CYS A 618 6.25 35.60 13.20
N HIS A 619 7.16 35.17 12.33
CA HIS A 619 7.57 35.90 11.11
C HIS A 619 6.95 35.35 9.83
N CYS A 620 6.13 34.29 9.91
CA CYS A 620 5.45 33.72 8.77
C CYS A 620 4.09 34.40 8.52
N ASN A 621 3.84 34.77 7.26
CA ASN A 621 2.57 35.36 6.83
C ASN A 621 1.62 34.34 6.23
N ASN A 622 2.16 33.27 5.61
CA ASN A 622 1.42 32.23 4.95
C ASN A 622 1.91 30.86 5.42
N ILE A 623 1.05 30.13 6.13
CA ILE A 623 1.37 28.83 6.74
C ILE A 623 0.44 27.79 6.17
N VAL A 624 0.99 26.70 5.65
CA VAL A 624 0.21 25.61 5.05
C VAL A 624 0.29 24.35 5.89
N TRP A 625 -0.85 23.73 6.09
CA TRP A 625 -0.98 22.44 6.77
C TRP A 625 -1.37 21.35 5.78
N LEU A 626 -0.60 20.25 5.82
CA LEU A 626 -0.89 19.01 5.13
C LEU A 626 -1.43 18.00 6.15
N ASP A 627 -2.71 17.62 6.06
CA ASP A 627 -3.28 16.60 6.95
C ASP A 627 -2.83 15.19 6.54
N MET A 628 -1.53 15.01 6.40
CA MET A 628 -0.88 13.79 5.96
C MET A 628 0.12 13.31 7.02
N PRO A 629 0.12 12.02 7.40
CA PRO A 629 1.06 11.44 8.36
C PRO A 629 2.38 11.10 7.66
N LEU A 630 3.15 12.10 7.26
CA LEU A 630 4.35 11.93 6.43
C LEU A 630 5.64 11.79 7.26
N TYR A 631 5.62 12.14 8.54
CA TYR A 631 6.75 12.03 9.47
C TYR A 631 6.56 10.88 10.44
N GLY A 632 7.48 9.92 10.45
CA GLY A 632 7.48 8.75 11.34
C GLY A 632 8.41 8.97 12.53
N TYR A 633 7.83 9.17 13.72
CA TYR A 633 8.55 9.29 14.98
C TYR A 633 8.75 7.92 15.63
N ARG A 634 10.01 7.53 15.84
CA ARG A 634 10.33 6.28 16.54
C ARG A 634 10.23 6.45 18.05
N VAL A 635 9.38 5.65 18.67
CA VAL A 635 9.29 5.60 20.13
C VAL A 635 10.46 4.76 20.67
N ASN A 636 11.52 5.42 21.10
CA ASN A 636 12.68 4.78 21.71
C ASN A 636 12.63 4.91 23.23
N THR A 637 12.65 3.78 23.96
CA THR A 637 12.64 3.76 25.43
C THR A 637 13.87 4.41 26.08
N ASN A 638 14.95 4.54 25.32
CA ASN A 638 16.21 5.16 25.74
C ASN A 638 16.31 6.66 25.37
N SER A 639 15.27 7.24 24.77
CA SER A 639 15.29 8.64 24.32
C SER A 639 15.45 9.62 25.49
N ALA A 640 16.03 10.79 25.22
CA ALA A 640 16.21 11.86 26.19
C ALA A 640 14.88 12.32 26.85
N THR A 641 13.77 12.17 26.12
CA THR A 641 12.44 12.50 26.60
C THR A 641 11.89 11.48 27.63
N GLN A 642 12.36 10.23 27.62
CA GLN A 642 11.91 9.14 28.48
C GLN A 642 12.87 8.84 29.67
N LYS A 643 14.10 9.39 29.65
CA LYS A 643 15.01 9.27 30.79
C LYS A 643 14.41 9.90 32.05
N SER A 644 14.83 9.42 33.22
CA SER A 644 14.33 9.78 34.56
C SER A 644 14.04 11.29 34.70
N ALA A 645 12.95 11.64 35.34
CA ALA A 645 12.63 13.02 35.64
C ALA A 645 13.83 13.67 36.36
N SER A 646 14.22 14.85 35.93
CA SER A 646 15.23 15.68 36.57
C SER A 646 14.69 17.10 36.65
N TRP A 647 15.27 17.90 37.52
CA TRP A 647 14.90 19.32 37.65
C TRP A 647 15.03 20.08 36.32
N ARG A 648 15.92 19.64 35.43
CA ARG A 648 16.08 20.21 34.09
C ARG A 648 14.80 20.20 33.24
N LYS A 649 13.78 19.40 33.57
CA LYS A 649 12.46 19.49 32.91
C LYS A 649 11.79 20.85 33.06
N THR A 650 12.20 21.65 34.07
CA THR A 650 11.78 23.04 34.27
C THR A 650 12.38 24.01 33.24
N ASP A 651 13.42 23.62 32.46
CA ASP A 651 13.96 24.41 31.36
C ASP A 651 12.85 24.80 30.36
N LEU A 652 11.84 23.93 30.22
CA LEU A 652 10.64 24.22 29.44
C LEU A 652 9.94 25.52 29.89
N LEU A 653 9.88 25.80 31.18
CA LEU A 653 9.26 27.02 31.70
C LEU A 653 10.11 28.26 31.36
N THR A 654 11.42 28.12 31.38
CA THR A 654 12.36 29.18 30.98
C THR A 654 12.28 29.45 29.47
N ALA A 655 12.22 28.37 28.66
CA ALA A 655 12.03 28.50 27.22
C ALA A 655 10.71 29.23 26.89
N VAL A 656 9.61 28.88 27.55
CA VAL A 656 8.32 29.56 27.35
C VAL A 656 8.40 31.04 27.71
N LYS A 657 9.08 31.40 28.76
CA LYS A 657 9.27 32.83 29.10
C LYS A 657 10.08 33.58 28.05
N ARG A 658 11.11 32.98 27.47
CA ARG A 658 11.86 33.57 26.38
C ARG A 658 11.01 33.75 25.12
N ILE A 659 10.10 32.78 24.85
CA ILE A 659 9.12 32.90 23.76
C ILE A 659 8.19 34.09 24.03
N GLU A 660 7.62 34.20 25.24
CA GLU A 660 6.77 35.33 25.66
C GLU A 660 7.47 36.66 25.38
N THR A 661 8.70 36.85 25.91
CA THR A 661 9.50 38.08 25.70
C THR A 661 9.74 38.35 24.22
N TYR A 662 10.11 37.33 23.44
CA TYR A 662 10.37 37.47 22.01
C TYR A 662 9.14 37.90 21.22
N LEU A 663 7.97 37.24 21.49
CA LEU A 663 6.73 37.60 20.79
C LEU A 663 6.28 39.05 21.12
N ASP A 664 6.48 39.50 22.36
CA ASP A 664 6.18 40.86 22.79
C ASP A 664 7.12 41.90 22.11
N GLU A 665 8.43 41.63 22.07
CA GLU A 665 9.42 42.47 21.41
C GLU A 665 9.16 42.58 19.90
N GLN A 666 8.75 41.49 19.25
CA GLN A 666 8.39 41.46 17.84
C GLN A 666 6.99 42.03 17.56
N LYS A 667 6.23 42.41 18.59
CA LYS A 667 4.83 42.87 18.49
C LYS A 667 3.95 41.88 17.74
N CYS A 668 4.16 40.58 17.97
CA CYS A 668 3.40 39.52 17.35
C CYS A 668 1.93 39.62 17.76
N SER A 669 1.01 39.61 16.81
CA SER A 669 -0.45 39.67 17.06
C SER A 669 -0.99 38.53 17.91
N TYR A 670 -0.21 37.46 18.11
CA TYR A 670 -0.55 36.30 18.88
C TYR A 670 -0.03 36.30 20.33
N SER A 671 0.75 37.30 20.71
CA SER A 671 1.42 37.38 22.01
C SER A 671 0.46 37.24 23.18
N ASP A 672 -0.63 37.98 23.22
CA ASP A 672 -1.63 37.91 24.30
C ASP A 672 -2.20 36.53 24.51
N THR A 673 -2.55 35.84 23.40
CA THR A 673 -3.11 34.45 23.47
C THR A 673 -2.07 33.46 23.99
N PHE A 674 -0.81 33.61 23.59
CA PHE A 674 0.30 32.77 24.04
C PHE A 674 0.55 32.99 25.55
N ASN A 675 0.70 34.25 25.96
CA ASN A 675 1.01 34.62 27.33
C ASN A 675 -0.08 34.15 28.33
N ASP A 676 -1.34 34.21 27.92
CA ASP A 676 -2.45 33.75 28.74
C ASP A 676 -2.47 32.25 29.00
N TYR A 677 -1.90 31.43 28.13
CA TYR A 677 -2.13 30.00 28.17
C TYR A 677 -0.84 29.15 28.25
N MET A 678 0.20 29.48 27.49
CA MET A 678 1.31 28.55 27.24
C MET A 678 2.12 28.23 28.50
N TYR A 679 2.41 29.24 29.33
CA TYR A 679 3.13 29.02 30.58
C TYR A 679 2.37 28.09 31.55
N ALA A 680 1.07 28.28 31.67
CA ALA A 680 0.23 27.44 32.49
C ALA A 680 0.19 25.99 31.96
N ARG A 681 0.17 25.82 30.67
CA ARG A 681 0.17 24.51 30.01
C ARG A 681 1.52 23.79 30.14
N ALA A 682 2.62 24.54 30.04
CA ALA A 682 3.96 24.03 30.29
C ALA A 682 4.13 23.60 31.73
N MET A 683 3.65 24.39 32.68
CA MET A 683 3.62 24.05 34.13
C MET A 683 2.88 22.75 34.37
N TRP A 684 1.71 22.56 33.75
CA TRP A 684 0.97 21.30 33.86
C TRP A 684 1.79 20.11 33.31
N ALA A 685 2.50 20.29 32.19
CA ALA A 685 3.32 19.24 31.59
C ALA A 685 4.52 18.86 32.48
N VAL A 686 5.21 19.82 33.07
CA VAL A 686 6.29 19.58 34.03
C VAL A 686 5.77 18.87 35.28
N ALA A 687 4.67 19.34 35.88
CA ALA A 687 4.04 18.73 37.04
C ALA A 687 3.63 17.27 36.73
N LYS A 688 3.01 17.02 35.59
CA LYS A 688 2.67 15.67 35.10
C LYS A 688 3.92 14.80 35.03
N THR A 689 5.02 15.28 34.45
CA THR A 689 6.25 14.51 34.26
C THR A 689 6.82 14.06 35.61
N PHE A 690 6.86 14.94 36.63
CA PHE A 690 7.36 14.61 37.95
C PHE A 690 6.44 13.60 38.69
N VAL A 691 5.13 13.71 38.50
CA VAL A 691 4.18 12.75 39.04
C VAL A 691 4.30 11.36 38.39
N VAL A 692 4.40 11.31 37.09
CA VAL A 692 4.52 10.04 36.30
C VAL A 692 5.83 9.32 36.60
N SER A 693 6.92 10.05 36.89
CA SER A 693 8.19 9.46 37.30
C SER A 693 8.14 8.86 38.70
N GLY A 694 7.15 9.22 39.51
CA GLY A 694 7.03 8.81 40.92
C GLY A 694 7.93 9.61 41.87
N ASP A 695 8.60 10.65 41.38
CA ASP A 695 9.50 11.48 42.21
C ASP A 695 8.71 12.52 43.01
N LYS A 696 8.46 12.19 44.26
CA LYS A 696 7.70 13.05 45.17
C LYS A 696 8.48 14.30 45.60
N GLU A 697 9.80 14.22 45.63
CA GLU A 697 10.65 15.33 46.05
C GLU A 697 10.68 16.40 44.97
N LEU A 698 10.90 16.02 43.70
CA LEU A 698 10.82 16.97 42.58
C LEU A 698 9.43 17.61 42.46
N TYR A 699 8.39 16.83 42.68
CA TYR A 699 7.03 17.39 42.64
C TYR A 699 6.74 18.35 43.80
N ALA A 700 7.25 18.07 45.00
CA ALA A 700 7.12 18.95 46.15
C ALA A 700 7.95 20.23 45.95
N HIS A 701 9.17 20.09 45.40
CA HIS A 701 10.04 21.21 45.10
C HIS A 701 9.43 22.15 44.03
N LEU A 702 8.87 21.58 42.94
CA LEU A 702 8.15 22.37 41.94
C LEU A 702 7.06 23.26 42.57
N ARG A 703 6.28 22.70 43.48
CA ARG A 703 5.19 23.42 44.17
C ARG A 703 5.67 24.48 45.14
N LYS A 704 6.89 24.38 45.64
CA LYS A 704 7.51 25.38 46.50
C LYS A 704 8.07 26.56 45.70
N GLU A 705 8.71 26.25 44.55
CA GLU A 705 9.39 27.26 43.75
C GLU A 705 8.45 28.02 42.81
N TYR A 706 7.31 27.40 42.41
CA TYR A 706 6.40 27.97 41.41
C TYR A 706 4.94 28.02 41.90
N ASP A 707 4.20 29.03 41.44
CA ASP A 707 2.74 29.10 41.68
C ASP A 707 1.96 28.16 40.72
N VAL A 708 2.10 26.88 40.99
CA VAL A 708 1.43 25.82 40.24
C VAL A 708 -0.10 25.95 40.30
N ARG A 709 -0.62 26.51 41.40
CA ARG A 709 -2.09 26.60 41.63
C ARG A 709 -2.76 27.58 40.67
N THR A 710 -2.16 28.73 40.42
CA THR A 710 -2.66 29.70 39.46
C THR A 710 -2.57 29.16 38.02
N CYS A 711 -1.48 28.46 37.68
CA CYS A 711 -1.37 27.77 36.39
C CYS A 711 -2.49 26.74 36.18
N MET A 712 -2.76 25.89 37.18
CA MET A 712 -3.84 24.90 37.10
C MET A 712 -5.25 25.52 37.09
N LYS A 713 -5.44 26.74 37.58
CA LYS A 713 -6.69 27.46 37.38
C LYS A 713 -6.92 27.84 35.93
N ARG A 714 -5.87 28.25 35.19
CA ARG A 714 -5.95 28.56 33.76
C ARG A 714 -6.20 27.31 32.94
N THR A 715 -5.43 26.26 33.15
CA THR A 715 -5.56 24.99 32.40
C THR A 715 -6.83 24.17 32.75
N SER A 716 -7.59 24.54 33.76
CA SER A 716 -8.88 23.91 34.07
C SER A 716 -9.96 24.13 32.99
N ARG A 717 -9.71 25.00 32.01
CA ARG A 717 -10.55 25.29 30.82
C ARG A 717 -9.92 24.80 29.53
N ASP A 718 -8.91 23.93 29.60
CA ASP A 718 -8.22 23.37 28.44
C ASP A 718 -9.17 22.54 27.56
N ASN A 719 -8.96 22.58 26.25
CA ASN A 719 -9.69 21.77 25.29
C ASN A 719 -9.43 20.25 25.46
N SER A 720 -8.27 19.90 25.99
CA SER A 720 -7.97 18.51 26.39
C SER A 720 -8.70 18.16 27.71
N LYS A 721 -9.70 17.29 27.63
CA LYS A 721 -10.45 16.79 28.80
C LYS A 721 -9.54 16.29 29.94
N ILE A 722 -8.41 15.66 29.57
CA ILE A 722 -7.45 15.15 30.57
C ILE A 722 -6.78 16.30 31.30
N VAL A 723 -6.33 17.32 30.60
CA VAL A 723 -5.68 18.50 31.17
C VAL A 723 -6.68 19.23 32.05
N ALA A 724 -7.88 19.49 31.55
CA ALA A 724 -8.93 20.19 32.31
C ALA A 724 -9.33 19.44 33.60
N ILE A 725 -9.65 18.16 33.52
CA ILE A 725 -10.07 17.36 34.69
C ILE A 725 -8.94 17.28 35.71
N THR A 726 -7.72 16.97 35.30
CA THR A 726 -6.59 16.84 36.23
C THR A 726 -6.23 18.17 36.88
N SER A 727 -6.37 19.28 36.14
CA SER A 727 -6.19 20.64 36.71
C SER A 727 -7.26 20.99 37.74
N ILE A 728 -8.52 20.61 37.52
CA ILE A 728 -9.60 20.75 38.50
C ILE A 728 -9.26 19.94 39.74
N LEU A 729 -8.83 18.69 39.61
CA LEU A 729 -8.42 17.85 40.74
C LEU A 729 -7.28 18.46 41.55
N TYR A 730 -6.28 19.07 40.89
CA TYR A 730 -5.21 19.80 41.55
C TYR A 730 -5.76 20.97 42.40
N ARG A 731 -6.73 21.72 41.90
CA ARG A 731 -7.34 22.85 42.58
C ARG A 731 -8.08 22.44 43.84
N ILE A 732 -8.69 21.25 43.84
CA ILE A 732 -9.34 20.68 45.02
C ILE A 732 -8.25 20.29 46.03
N HIS A 733 -7.34 19.44 45.64
CA HIS A 733 -6.18 19.07 46.44
C HIS A 733 -5.03 18.56 45.55
N PRO A 734 -3.79 19.05 45.73
CA PRO A 734 -2.64 18.64 44.87
C PRO A 734 -2.36 17.13 44.86
N MET A 735 -2.69 16.42 45.94
CA MET A 735 -2.53 14.97 46.01
C MET A 735 -3.56 14.21 45.16
N LEU A 736 -4.73 14.78 44.85
CA LEU A 736 -5.68 14.18 43.91
C LEU A 736 -5.09 14.18 42.48
N PHE A 737 -4.45 15.27 42.08
CA PHE A 737 -3.69 15.32 40.82
C PHE A 737 -2.61 14.25 40.79
N TYR A 738 -1.82 14.17 41.89
CA TYR A 738 -0.75 13.16 42.02
C TYR A 738 -1.29 11.75 41.89
N SER A 739 -2.36 11.41 42.61
CA SER A 739 -2.95 10.06 42.60
C SER A 739 -3.53 9.69 41.25
N VAL A 740 -4.31 10.57 40.63
CA VAL A 740 -5.00 10.27 39.36
C VAL A 740 -4.03 10.22 38.16
N VAL A 741 -3.09 11.16 38.11
CA VAL A 741 -2.08 11.18 37.04
C VAL A 741 -1.08 10.03 37.20
N GLY A 742 -0.74 9.67 38.45
CA GLY A 742 0.15 8.54 38.75
C GLY A 742 -0.46 7.17 38.44
N LEU A 743 -1.77 6.98 38.65
CA LEU A 743 -2.50 5.74 38.29
C LEU A 743 -2.45 5.44 36.80
N LYS A 744 -2.33 6.44 35.93
CA LYS A 744 -2.23 6.25 34.50
C LYS A 744 -0.94 5.56 34.03
N LYS A 745 0.08 5.48 34.88
CA LYS A 745 1.29 4.66 34.63
C LYS A 745 0.96 3.15 34.47
N PHE A 746 -0.19 2.70 34.98
CA PHE A 746 -0.66 1.32 34.88
C PHE A 746 -1.73 1.09 33.77
N LEU A 747 -2.20 2.16 33.12
CA LEU A 747 -3.26 2.11 32.09
C LEU A 747 -2.77 2.46 30.66
N LEU A 748 -1.52 2.87 30.49
CA LEU A 748 -0.79 3.05 29.23
C LEU A 748 0.30 1.99 29.10
#